data_aca4c19329febdc33234abcc092ea3d4
#
_entry.id   aca4c19329febdc33234abcc092ea3d4
#
_cell.length_a   1.000
_cell.length_b   1.000
_cell.length_c   1.000
_cell.angle_alpha   90.00
_cell.angle_beta   90.00
_cell.angle_gamma   90.00
#
_symmetry.space_group_name_H-M   'P 1'
#
loop_
_entity.id
_entity.type
_entity.pdbx_description
1 polymer ?
#
loop_
_entity_poly.entity_id
_entity_poly.type
_entity_poly.pdbx_seq_one_letter_code
_entity_poly.pdbx_strand_id
1 'polypeptide(L)'
;MCQNENCNCKKPYYITTAIAYTSGKPHIGNTYEIVLADSIARFKREQGYDVRFQTGTDEHGQKIELKAEAAGVTPKQFVDDVAGQIKTIWDLMNTSYDKFIRTTDADHEAQVQKIFKKLYDHGDIYKGYYEGLYCTPCESFFTESQLVDGKCPDCGREVQPAKEEAYFFRMSKYADRLIAYINEHPEFIQPVSRKNEMMNNFLLPGLQDLCVSRTSFTWGIPVTFDPKHVTYVWLDALTNYITGLGYDCDGNNGELFEKYWPADLHLIGKDIIRFHTIYWPIFLMALGLPLPKQVFGHPWLLQGDGKMSKSKGNVLYADTLVDFFGVDAVRYFVLHEMPFENDGVISWELMVERMNSDLANILGNLVNRTISMSNKYFGGEVRNGGVSDAVDEDLKNVVLASVKKAEGKMNELRVADAITEIFNIFRRCNKYIDETMPWALAKDEAQKDRLATVLYNLVEAITIGASLLESFMPDTSKKILAQLHAQKRALSEMDQFGLYPSGEHVTDAPEILFARMDLKEVMEKVEAMRAAEKAAQPAAEEAKEEEPVIDIEPKAEIEYEDFAKLQFQVGEIIACEAVKKSKKLLCSQVKIGSQVKQIVSGIKAHYSPEEMVGKKVMVVVNLKPAKLAGVLSEGMLLCAEDADGNLSLMVPEKKMPSGAEIC
;
A
#
# COMPACT_ATOMS: atom_id res chain seq x y z
N MET A 1 21.00 30.86 3.01
CA MET A 1 22.05 29.86 3.28
C MET A 1 22.98 30.38 4.34
N CYS A 2 23.02 29.77 5.52
CA CYS A 2 24.00 30.13 6.56
C CYS A 2 25.38 29.71 6.08
N GLN A 3 26.26 30.70 5.80
CA GLN A 3 27.68 30.50 5.45
C GLN A 3 28.59 30.36 6.69
N ASN A 4 28.05 30.21 7.88
CA ASN A 4 28.81 30.02 9.11
C ASN A 4 28.79 28.55 9.54
N GLU A 5 29.97 27.93 9.57
CA GLU A 5 30.21 26.55 10.05
C GLU A 5 29.79 26.29 11.52
N ASN A 6 29.35 27.29 12.25
CA ASN A 6 28.84 27.22 13.62
C ASN A 6 27.34 27.50 13.75
N CYS A 7 26.58 27.49 12.65
CA CYS A 7 25.13 27.62 12.72
C CYS A 7 24.52 26.28 13.01
N ASN A 8 23.92 26.13 14.18
CA ASN A 8 23.19 24.94 14.64
C ASN A 8 21.82 24.76 13.89
N CYS A 9 21.79 25.16 12.61
CA CYS A 9 20.61 25.09 11.76
C CYS A 9 20.41 23.64 11.27
N LYS A 10 19.31 23.02 11.69
CA LYS A 10 18.94 21.70 11.21
C LYS A 10 18.79 21.71 9.67
N LYS A 11 19.26 20.64 9.01
CA LYS A 11 19.11 20.47 7.56
C LYS A 11 17.61 20.25 7.23
N PRO A 12 17.04 21.00 6.27
CA PRO A 12 15.65 20.80 5.88
C PRO A 12 15.45 19.42 5.21
N TYR A 13 14.27 18.85 5.43
CA TYR A 13 13.82 17.61 4.80
C TYR A 13 12.34 17.74 4.47
N TYR A 14 11.98 17.69 3.19
CA TYR A 14 10.61 17.77 2.74
C TYR A 14 10.12 16.40 2.26
N ILE A 15 9.11 15.87 2.96
CA ILE A 15 8.44 14.62 2.63
C ILE A 15 6.97 14.87 2.34
N THR A 16 6.44 14.19 1.32
CA THR A 16 5.02 14.26 0.96
C THR A 16 4.44 12.87 0.74
N THR A 17 3.14 12.73 0.97
CA THR A 17 2.34 11.62 0.40
C THR A 17 1.70 12.06 -0.91
N ALA A 18 1.09 11.13 -1.64
CA ALA A 18 0.02 11.50 -2.55
C ALA A 18 -1.10 12.21 -1.80
N ILE A 19 -1.81 13.12 -2.47
CA ILE A 19 -3.03 13.70 -1.92
C ILE A 19 -4.21 12.78 -2.23
N ALA A 20 -5.03 12.50 -1.20
CA ALA A 20 -6.09 11.50 -1.29
C ALA A 20 -7.27 12.00 -2.15
N TYR A 21 -7.68 11.22 -3.15
CA TYR A 21 -8.82 11.55 -3.98
C TYR A 21 -10.15 11.45 -3.20
N THR A 22 -10.92 12.55 -3.15
CA THR A 22 -12.13 12.69 -2.32
C THR A 22 -13.34 11.93 -2.85
N SER A 23 -13.13 10.73 -3.34
CA SER A 23 -14.22 9.90 -3.86
C SER A 23 -14.95 9.06 -2.78
N GLY A 24 -14.53 9.14 -1.53
CA GLY A 24 -15.16 8.50 -0.37
C GLY A 24 -14.17 8.22 0.76
N LYS A 25 -14.67 7.63 1.87
CA LYS A 25 -13.87 7.29 3.05
C LYS A 25 -12.62 6.48 2.66
N PRO A 26 -11.41 6.83 3.17
CA PRO A 26 -10.17 6.12 2.87
C PRO A 26 -10.16 4.73 3.53
N HIS A 27 -9.73 3.73 2.80
CA HIS A 27 -9.52 2.38 3.32
C HIS A 27 -8.11 2.23 3.91
N ILE A 28 -7.86 1.10 4.57
CA ILE A 28 -6.58 0.87 5.28
C ILE A 28 -5.36 0.96 4.35
N GLY A 29 -5.48 0.68 3.05
CA GLY A 29 -4.39 0.86 2.09
C GLY A 29 -4.00 2.34 1.89
N ASN A 30 -4.97 3.27 1.92
CA ASN A 30 -4.67 4.71 1.92
C ASN A 30 -4.07 5.14 3.28
N THR A 31 -4.56 4.55 4.37
CA THR A 31 -4.04 4.81 5.73
C THR A 31 -2.60 4.30 5.88
N TYR A 32 -2.25 3.19 5.23
CA TYR A 32 -0.87 2.69 5.20
C TYR A 32 0.10 3.76 4.69
N GLU A 33 -0.21 4.41 3.57
CA GLU A 33 0.65 5.44 2.97
C GLU A 33 0.95 6.58 3.94
N ILE A 34 -0.07 7.12 4.61
CA ILE A 34 0.13 8.23 5.55
C ILE A 34 0.91 7.80 6.80
N VAL A 35 0.69 6.58 7.31
CA VAL A 35 1.42 6.03 8.46
C VAL A 35 2.88 5.73 8.10
N LEU A 36 3.14 5.25 6.89
CA LEU A 36 4.48 5.03 6.38
C LEU A 36 5.27 6.34 6.27
N ALA A 37 4.65 7.37 5.69
CA ALA A 37 5.26 8.70 5.58
C ALA A 37 5.51 9.33 6.95
N ASP A 38 4.55 9.20 7.88
CA ASP A 38 4.69 9.67 9.26
C ASP A 38 5.87 9.02 9.98
N SER A 39 6.03 7.70 9.83
CA SER A 39 7.14 6.96 10.46
C SER A 39 8.48 7.42 9.94
N ILE A 40 8.60 7.68 8.63
CA ILE A 40 9.82 8.22 8.02
C ILE A 40 10.04 9.66 8.50
N ALA A 41 9.00 10.50 8.52
CA ALA A 41 9.10 11.89 8.99
C ALA A 41 9.56 11.98 10.45
N ARG A 42 8.99 11.15 11.34
CA ARG A 42 9.40 11.06 12.76
C ARG A 42 10.86 10.63 12.86
N PHE A 43 11.24 9.57 12.15
CA PHE A 43 12.62 9.08 12.18
C PHE A 43 13.63 10.13 11.64
N LYS A 44 13.28 10.89 10.60
CA LYS A 44 14.10 11.99 10.11
C LYS A 44 14.24 13.13 11.15
N ARG A 45 13.18 13.41 11.93
CA ARG A 45 13.27 14.33 13.08
C ARG A 45 14.22 13.82 14.16
N GLU A 46 14.23 12.49 14.44
CA GLU A 46 15.18 11.83 15.35
C GLU A 46 16.64 11.97 14.85
N GLN A 47 16.84 11.88 13.54
CA GLN A 47 18.14 12.13 12.91
C GLN A 47 18.57 13.61 12.92
N GLY A 48 17.75 14.51 13.50
CA GLY A 48 18.06 15.94 13.63
C GLY A 48 17.68 16.79 12.42
N TYR A 49 16.94 16.28 11.44
CA TYR A 49 16.44 17.11 10.34
C TYR A 49 15.32 18.06 10.80
N ASP A 50 15.19 19.17 10.09
CA ASP A 50 14.03 20.05 10.13
C ASP A 50 13.04 19.58 9.08
N VAL A 51 12.08 18.76 9.52
CA VAL A 51 11.17 18.04 8.62
C VAL A 51 9.89 18.82 8.37
N ARG A 52 9.56 19.01 7.10
CA ARG A 52 8.24 19.43 6.63
C ARG A 52 7.52 18.23 6.02
N PHE A 53 6.38 17.85 6.61
CA PHE A 53 5.56 16.74 6.14
C PHE A 53 4.22 17.26 5.61
N GLN A 54 3.96 17.06 4.32
CA GLN A 54 2.73 17.47 3.65
C GLN A 54 1.93 16.26 3.16
N THR A 55 0.63 16.33 3.38
CA THR A 55 -0.43 15.48 2.81
C THR A 55 -1.60 16.34 2.41
N GLY A 56 -2.69 15.76 1.91
CA GLY A 56 -3.89 16.53 1.57
C GLY A 56 -4.91 15.74 0.77
N THR A 57 -5.77 16.50 0.07
CA THR A 57 -6.86 15.95 -0.73
C THR A 57 -6.87 16.52 -2.14
N ASP A 58 -7.12 15.63 -3.11
CA ASP A 58 -7.44 15.91 -4.50
C ASP A 58 -8.97 15.93 -4.65
N GLU A 59 -9.52 17.08 -5.07
CA GLU A 59 -10.93 17.39 -4.90
C GLU A 59 -11.67 17.72 -6.20
N HIS A 60 -10.99 17.78 -7.34
CA HIS A 60 -11.59 18.10 -8.62
C HIS A 60 -11.80 16.85 -9.50
N GLY A 61 -12.62 17.02 -10.57
CA GLY A 61 -12.81 16.01 -11.59
C GLY A 61 -14.24 15.53 -11.76
N GLN A 62 -14.49 14.90 -12.91
CA GLN A 62 -15.81 14.42 -13.32
C GLN A 62 -16.44 13.45 -12.32
N LYS A 63 -15.64 12.55 -11.78
CA LYS A 63 -16.12 11.54 -10.82
C LYS A 63 -16.67 12.17 -9.52
N ILE A 64 -16.09 13.28 -9.08
CA ILE A 64 -16.58 14.02 -7.91
C ILE A 64 -17.90 14.70 -8.26
N GLU A 65 -17.97 15.38 -9.42
CA GLU A 65 -19.21 16.04 -9.89
C GLU A 65 -20.37 15.05 -9.93
N LEU A 66 -20.19 13.89 -10.56
CA LEU A 66 -21.20 12.82 -10.64
C LEU A 66 -21.63 12.28 -9.27
N LYS A 67 -20.67 12.14 -8.33
CA LYS A 67 -20.99 11.66 -6.97
C LYS A 67 -21.74 12.69 -6.15
N ALA A 68 -21.40 13.96 -6.29
CA ALA A 68 -22.11 15.06 -5.63
C ALA A 68 -23.54 15.16 -6.15
N GLU A 69 -23.74 15.03 -7.47
CA GLU A 69 -25.05 14.99 -8.11
C GLU A 69 -25.88 13.81 -7.59
N ALA A 70 -25.32 12.61 -7.55
CA ALA A 70 -25.98 11.43 -7.01
C ALA A 70 -26.33 11.56 -5.51
N ALA A 71 -25.54 12.32 -4.75
CA ALA A 71 -25.81 12.61 -3.34
C ALA A 71 -26.79 13.81 -3.13
N GLY A 72 -27.17 14.51 -4.19
CA GLY A 72 -28.05 15.69 -4.11
C GLY A 72 -27.44 16.91 -3.44
N VAL A 73 -26.08 17.03 -3.46
CA VAL A 73 -25.33 18.15 -2.86
C VAL A 73 -24.45 18.83 -3.92
N THR A 74 -23.90 20.00 -3.58
CA THR A 74 -22.90 20.63 -4.45
C THR A 74 -21.57 19.87 -4.38
N PRO A 75 -20.74 19.87 -5.45
CA PRO A 75 -19.40 19.29 -5.41
C PRO A 75 -18.55 19.79 -4.25
N LYS A 76 -18.61 21.09 -3.92
CA LYS A 76 -17.89 21.69 -2.80
C LYS A 76 -18.32 21.10 -1.45
N GLN A 77 -19.63 20.95 -1.21
CA GLN A 77 -20.13 20.31 0.01
C GLN A 77 -19.68 18.85 0.10
N PHE A 78 -19.76 18.11 -1.01
CA PHE A 78 -19.33 16.73 -1.07
C PHE A 78 -17.85 16.56 -0.69
N VAL A 79 -16.96 17.37 -1.29
CA VAL A 79 -15.52 17.27 -0.98
C VAL A 79 -15.17 17.78 0.41
N ASP A 80 -15.90 18.77 0.95
CA ASP A 80 -15.70 19.25 2.33
C ASP A 80 -15.97 18.11 3.33
N ASP A 81 -17.05 17.37 3.14
CA ASP A 81 -17.42 16.25 4.00
C ASP A 81 -16.38 15.11 3.91
N VAL A 82 -15.98 14.74 2.69
CA VAL A 82 -15.02 13.65 2.49
C VAL A 82 -13.61 14.04 2.97
N ALA A 83 -13.16 15.27 2.68
CA ALA A 83 -11.88 15.76 3.18
C ALA A 83 -11.83 15.80 4.72
N GLY A 84 -12.95 16.18 5.36
CA GLY A 84 -13.11 16.12 6.81
C GLY A 84 -12.96 14.68 7.35
N GLN A 85 -13.58 13.70 6.70
CA GLN A 85 -13.43 12.28 7.08
C GLN A 85 -11.99 11.79 6.90
N ILE A 86 -11.33 12.13 5.79
CA ILE A 86 -9.93 11.77 5.53
C ILE A 86 -9.04 12.34 6.63
N LYS A 87 -9.18 13.63 6.94
CA LYS A 87 -8.42 14.30 7.99
C LYS A 87 -8.63 13.66 9.35
N THR A 88 -9.87 13.30 9.69
CA THR A 88 -10.21 12.61 10.94
C THR A 88 -9.47 11.26 11.06
N ILE A 89 -9.38 10.49 9.97
CA ILE A 89 -8.65 9.21 9.97
C ILE A 89 -7.14 9.44 10.10
N TRP A 90 -6.57 10.46 9.43
CA TRP A 90 -5.15 10.81 9.57
C TRP A 90 -4.82 11.22 11.01
N ASP A 91 -5.66 12.05 11.62
CA ASP A 91 -5.50 12.48 13.01
C ASP A 91 -5.68 11.31 14.00
N LEU A 92 -6.67 10.41 13.76
CA LEU A 92 -6.86 9.18 14.55
C LEU A 92 -5.60 8.30 14.56
N MET A 93 -4.90 8.20 13.43
CA MET A 93 -3.68 7.41 13.32
C MET A 93 -2.45 8.09 13.94
N ASN A 94 -2.62 9.20 14.66
CA ASN A 94 -1.56 9.96 15.32
C ASN A 94 -0.45 10.36 14.35
N THR A 95 -0.83 10.85 13.15
CA THR A 95 0.13 11.32 12.14
C THR A 95 0.55 12.76 12.38
N SER A 96 1.81 13.08 12.11
CA SER A 96 2.47 14.33 12.47
C SER A 96 2.73 15.25 11.27
N TYR A 97 1.79 15.28 10.30
CA TYR A 97 1.90 16.17 9.15
C TYR A 97 1.83 17.65 9.57
N ASP A 98 2.58 18.49 8.86
CA ASP A 98 2.65 19.93 9.09
C ASP A 98 1.68 20.72 8.19
N LYS A 99 1.29 20.15 7.03
CA LYS A 99 0.34 20.74 6.08
C LYS A 99 -0.63 19.68 5.57
N PHE A 100 -1.91 19.98 5.66
CA PHE A 100 -2.97 19.31 4.94
C PHE A 100 -3.47 20.27 3.86
N ILE A 101 -3.05 20.05 2.60
CA ILE A 101 -3.43 20.89 1.46
C ILE A 101 -4.69 20.34 0.81
N ARG A 102 -5.53 21.24 0.30
CA ARG A 102 -6.70 20.92 -0.50
C ARG A 102 -6.55 21.53 -1.90
N THR A 103 -6.87 20.80 -2.95
CA THR A 103 -6.80 21.39 -4.30
C THR A 103 -7.87 22.47 -4.52
N THR A 104 -8.88 22.56 -3.64
CA THR A 104 -9.85 23.68 -3.58
C THR A 104 -9.39 24.85 -2.71
N ASP A 105 -8.15 24.88 -2.19
CA ASP A 105 -7.58 26.04 -1.53
C ASP A 105 -7.40 27.16 -2.57
N ALA A 106 -7.88 28.37 -2.29
CA ALA A 106 -7.88 29.47 -3.26
C ALA A 106 -6.48 29.91 -3.76
N ASP A 107 -5.48 29.81 -2.90
CA ASP A 107 -4.08 30.07 -3.25
C ASP A 107 -3.53 29.00 -4.20
N HIS A 108 -3.89 27.72 -4.00
CA HIS A 108 -3.55 26.63 -4.90
C HIS A 108 -4.18 26.85 -6.28
N GLU A 109 -5.50 27.07 -6.34
CA GLU A 109 -6.20 27.30 -7.61
C GLU A 109 -5.62 28.47 -8.40
N ALA A 110 -5.32 29.58 -7.71
CA ALA A 110 -4.72 30.75 -8.34
C ALA A 110 -3.34 30.45 -8.95
N GLN A 111 -2.52 29.65 -8.28
CA GLN A 111 -1.21 29.27 -8.80
C GLN A 111 -1.31 28.29 -9.98
N VAL A 112 -2.22 27.31 -9.92
CA VAL A 112 -2.50 26.40 -11.05
C VAL A 112 -2.89 27.16 -12.30
N GLN A 113 -3.77 28.17 -12.18
CA GLN A 113 -4.16 29.03 -13.30
C GLN A 113 -2.98 29.78 -13.89
N LYS A 114 -2.11 30.34 -13.07
CA LYS A 114 -0.87 31.03 -13.51
C LYS A 114 0.10 30.06 -14.18
N ILE A 115 0.28 28.87 -13.62
CA ILE A 115 1.14 27.80 -14.18
C ILE A 115 0.62 27.41 -15.56
N PHE A 116 -0.67 27.14 -15.69
CA PHE A 116 -1.27 26.78 -16.98
C PHE A 116 -1.01 27.88 -18.04
N LYS A 117 -1.27 29.13 -17.68
CA LYS A 117 -1.04 30.29 -18.55
C LYS A 117 0.43 30.42 -18.95
N LYS A 118 1.35 30.29 -18.01
CA LYS A 118 2.81 30.35 -18.26
C LYS A 118 3.27 29.27 -19.23
N LEU A 119 2.83 28.02 -19.05
CA LEU A 119 3.16 26.91 -19.92
C LEU A 119 2.56 27.11 -21.34
N TYR A 120 1.37 27.70 -21.43
CA TYR A 120 0.75 28.06 -22.70
C TYR A 120 1.55 29.15 -23.42
N ASP A 121 1.90 30.23 -22.73
CA ASP A 121 2.67 31.34 -23.29
C ASP A 121 4.08 30.92 -23.75
N HIS A 122 4.68 29.93 -23.09
CA HIS A 122 5.97 29.34 -23.49
C HIS A 122 5.84 28.34 -24.66
N GLY A 123 4.61 28.04 -25.12
CA GLY A 123 4.35 27.07 -26.19
C GLY A 123 4.52 25.62 -25.77
N ASP A 124 4.59 25.33 -24.48
CA ASP A 124 4.58 23.97 -23.94
C ASP A 124 3.17 23.38 -23.89
N ILE A 125 2.15 24.23 -23.82
CA ILE A 125 0.73 23.87 -23.99
C ILE A 125 0.22 24.44 -25.31
N TYR A 126 -0.57 23.65 -26.03
CA TYR A 126 -1.21 24.04 -27.28
C TYR A 126 -2.63 23.49 -27.37
N LYS A 127 -3.50 24.15 -28.15
CA LYS A 127 -4.88 23.74 -28.34
C LYS A 127 -4.99 22.74 -29.49
N GLY A 128 -5.78 21.70 -29.30
CA GLY A 128 -6.01 20.64 -30.28
C GLY A 128 -7.35 19.95 -30.05
N TYR A 129 -7.53 18.81 -30.71
CA TYR A 129 -8.69 17.95 -30.52
C TYR A 129 -8.22 16.60 -30.03
N TYR A 130 -8.86 16.11 -28.97
CA TYR A 130 -8.67 14.75 -28.50
C TYR A 130 -9.71 13.85 -29.17
N GLU A 131 -9.25 12.74 -29.71
CA GLU A 131 -10.10 11.65 -30.20
C GLU A 131 -9.45 10.34 -29.74
N GLY A 132 -10.12 9.60 -28.85
CA GLY A 132 -9.58 8.38 -28.28
C GLY A 132 -10.52 7.75 -27.25
N LEU A 133 -9.99 6.87 -26.42
CA LEU A 133 -10.74 6.10 -25.43
C LEU A 133 -10.45 6.63 -24.02
N TYR A 134 -11.49 6.96 -23.27
CA TYR A 134 -11.40 7.55 -21.94
C TYR A 134 -11.91 6.59 -20.87
N CYS A 135 -11.11 6.40 -19.82
CA CYS A 135 -11.53 5.68 -18.64
C CYS A 135 -11.96 6.68 -17.55
N THR A 136 -13.26 6.82 -17.32
CA THR A 136 -13.81 7.73 -16.30
C THR A 136 -13.33 7.41 -14.88
N PRO A 137 -13.23 6.12 -14.45
CA PRO A 137 -12.72 5.81 -13.10
C PRO A 137 -11.27 6.17 -12.83
N CYS A 138 -10.40 6.11 -13.86
CA CYS A 138 -8.98 6.45 -13.76
C CYS A 138 -8.70 7.87 -14.23
N GLU A 139 -9.71 8.54 -14.81
CA GLU A 139 -9.58 9.85 -15.44
C GLU A 139 -8.40 9.91 -16.43
N SER A 140 -8.25 8.85 -17.23
CA SER A 140 -7.12 8.66 -18.14
C SER A 140 -7.57 8.35 -19.55
N PHE A 141 -6.80 8.87 -20.51
CA PHE A 141 -7.01 8.60 -21.92
C PHE A 141 -6.06 7.51 -22.41
N PHE A 142 -6.57 6.70 -23.34
CA PHE A 142 -5.82 5.60 -23.95
C PHE A 142 -6.05 5.56 -25.46
N THR A 143 -5.05 5.12 -26.19
CA THR A 143 -5.20 4.68 -27.59
C THR A 143 -5.64 3.20 -27.59
N GLU A 144 -6.23 2.74 -28.69
CA GLU A 144 -6.61 1.32 -28.82
C GLU A 144 -5.44 0.36 -28.55
N SER A 145 -4.23 0.76 -28.96
CA SER A 145 -3.02 -0.06 -28.74
C SER A 145 -2.54 -0.14 -27.28
N GLN A 146 -3.01 0.74 -26.41
CA GLN A 146 -2.68 0.76 -24.98
C GLN A 146 -3.68 -0.04 -24.15
N LEU A 147 -4.80 -0.44 -24.72
CA LEU A 147 -5.80 -1.22 -23.99
C LEU A 147 -5.33 -2.67 -23.82
N VAL A 148 -5.70 -3.26 -22.70
CA VAL A 148 -5.54 -4.69 -22.43
C VAL A 148 -6.94 -5.32 -22.57
N ASP A 149 -7.10 -6.20 -23.55
CA ASP A 149 -8.39 -6.85 -23.88
C ASP A 149 -9.54 -5.84 -24.11
N GLY A 150 -9.24 -4.71 -24.75
CA GLY A 150 -10.22 -3.65 -25.02
C GLY A 150 -10.57 -2.78 -23.79
N LYS A 151 -9.92 -2.99 -22.65
CA LYS A 151 -10.19 -2.34 -21.37
C LYS A 151 -9.02 -1.47 -20.89
N CYS A 152 -9.30 -0.61 -19.93
CA CYS A 152 -8.31 0.25 -19.29
C CYS A 152 -7.16 -0.58 -18.68
N PRO A 153 -5.90 -0.34 -19.05
CA PRO A 153 -4.76 -1.10 -18.52
C PRO A 153 -4.52 -0.88 -17.02
N ASP A 154 -4.98 0.27 -16.48
CA ASP A 154 -4.73 0.62 -15.08
C ASP A 154 -5.77 -0.01 -14.12
N CYS A 155 -7.04 -0.14 -14.54
CA CYS A 155 -8.11 -0.62 -13.65
C CYS A 155 -8.96 -1.77 -14.20
N GLY A 156 -8.73 -2.20 -15.45
CA GLY A 156 -9.46 -3.30 -16.09
C GLY A 156 -10.92 -3.00 -16.46
N ARG A 157 -11.38 -1.74 -16.32
CA ARG A 157 -12.76 -1.33 -16.65
C ARG A 157 -12.89 -0.90 -18.10
N GLU A 158 -14.12 -0.87 -18.60
CA GLU A 158 -14.43 -0.40 -19.95
C GLU A 158 -14.06 1.06 -20.15
N VAL A 159 -13.64 1.39 -21.36
CA VAL A 159 -13.32 2.75 -21.80
C VAL A 159 -14.37 3.22 -22.81
N GLN A 160 -14.63 4.52 -22.83
CA GLN A 160 -15.62 5.11 -23.72
C GLN A 160 -14.95 6.00 -24.77
N PRO A 161 -15.42 5.99 -26.05
CA PRO A 161 -14.95 6.94 -27.04
C PRO A 161 -15.20 8.38 -26.58
N ALA A 162 -14.15 9.21 -26.63
CA ALA A 162 -14.24 10.62 -26.28
C ALA A 162 -13.64 11.45 -27.44
N LYS A 163 -14.35 12.48 -27.82
CA LYS A 163 -13.89 13.47 -28.81
C LYS A 163 -14.25 14.85 -28.30
N GLU A 164 -13.24 15.61 -27.92
CA GLU A 164 -13.43 16.96 -27.41
C GLU A 164 -12.25 17.89 -27.77
N GLU A 165 -12.53 19.20 -27.85
CA GLU A 165 -11.49 20.22 -27.89
C GLU A 165 -10.76 20.23 -26.55
N ALA A 166 -9.43 20.23 -26.59
CA ALA A 166 -8.62 20.19 -25.38
C ALA A 166 -7.29 20.91 -25.60
N TYR A 167 -6.64 21.25 -24.49
CA TYR A 167 -5.26 21.69 -24.45
C TYR A 167 -4.34 20.50 -24.17
N PHE A 168 -3.19 20.47 -24.88
CA PHE A 168 -2.20 19.41 -24.79
C PHE A 168 -0.88 19.99 -24.32
N PHE A 169 -0.23 19.29 -23.39
CA PHE A 169 1.13 19.59 -22.95
C PHE A 169 2.14 18.72 -23.71
N ARG A 170 3.21 19.35 -24.24
CA ARG A 170 4.25 18.70 -25.05
C ARG A 170 5.20 17.83 -24.22
N MET A 171 4.73 16.69 -23.75
CA MET A 171 5.53 15.72 -22.98
C MET A 171 6.74 15.24 -23.75
N SER A 172 6.57 14.99 -25.05
CA SER A 172 7.61 14.52 -25.97
C SER A 172 8.85 15.43 -26.02
N LYS A 173 8.68 16.76 -25.84
CA LYS A 173 9.76 17.75 -25.81
C LYS A 173 10.79 17.49 -24.70
N TYR A 174 10.38 16.86 -23.60
CA TYR A 174 11.17 16.68 -22.39
C TYR A 174 11.63 15.24 -22.16
N ALA A 175 11.18 14.28 -22.97
CA ALA A 175 11.42 12.85 -22.78
C ALA A 175 12.90 12.49 -22.65
N ASP A 176 13.74 12.93 -23.60
CA ASP A 176 15.18 12.62 -23.61
C ASP A 176 15.90 13.21 -22.37
N ARG A 177 15.50 14.43 -21.97
CA ARG A 177 16.05 15.09 -20.77
C ARG A 177 15.69 14.32 -19.50
N LEU A 178 14.46 13.80 -19.41
CA LEU A 178 14.04 13.00 -18.27
C LEU A 178 14.76 11.63 -18.25
N ILE A 179 14.90 10.97 -19.40
CA ILE A 179 15.65 9.70 -19.52
C ILE A 179 17.11 9.90 -19.06
N ALA A 180 17.77 10.98 -19.50
CA ALA A 180 19.11 11.29 -19.07
C ALA A 180 19.20 11.48 -17.55
N TYR A 181 18.28 12.27 -16.98
CA TYR A 181 18.20 12.50 -15.55
C TYR A 181 18.02 11.21 -14.75
N ILE A 182 17.09 10.33 -15.14
CA ILE A 182 16.85 9.05 -14.45
C ILE A 182 18.09 8.14 -14.50
N ASN A 183 18.86 8.18 -15.57
CA ASN A 183 20.09 7.40 -15.70
C ASN A 183 21.24 7.96 -14.86
N GLU A 184 21.32 9.28 -14.71
CA GLU A 184 22.32 9.96 -13.90
C GLU A 184 22.00 9.90 -12.40
N HIS A 185 20.71 9.70 -12.04
CA HIS A 185 20.18 9.66 -10.68
C HIS A 185 19.49 8.31 -10.39
N PRO A 186 20.25 7.23 -10.13
CA PRO A 186 19.69 5.90 -9.89
C PRO A 186 18.81 5.83 -8.62
N GLU A 187 18.99 6.77 -7.69
CA GLU A 187 18.20 6.93 -6.45
C GLU A 187 16.83 7.57 -6.70
N PHE A 188 16.61 8.22 -7.83
CA PHE A 188 15.43 9.04 -8.09
C PHE A 188 14.13 8.24 -8.02
N ILE A 189 14.07 7.04 -8.61
CA ILE A 189 12.88 6.17 -8.61
C ILE A 189 13.18 4.90 -7.84
N GLN A 190 12.44 4.68 -6.76
CA GLN A 190 12.55 3.50 -5.92
C GLN A 190 11.17 2.82 -5.73
N PRO A 191 11.12 1.50 -5.61
CA PRO A 191 12.17 0.51 -5.86
C PRO A 191 12.65 0.49 -7.32
N VAL A 192 13.79 -0.16 -7.57
CA VAL A 192 14.39 -0.25 -8.92
C VAL A 192 13.47 -0.92 -9.94
N SER A 193 12.62 -1.85 -9.52
CA SER A 193 11.59 -2.46 -10.38
C SER A 193 10.65 -1.39 -10.98
N ARG A 194 10.28 -0.37 -10.20
CA ARG A 194 9.44 0.74 -10.66
C ARG A 194 10.18 1.62 -11.68
N LYS A 195 11.49 1.89 -11.44
CA LYS A 195 12.32 2.57 -12.45
C LYS A 195 12.29 1.81 -13.78
N ASN A 196 12.53 0.51 -13.75
CA ASN A 196 12.55 -0.32 -14.95
C ASN A 196 11.21 -0.34 -15.67
N GLU A 197 10.11 -0.41 -14.93
CA GLU A 197 8.75 -0.33 -15.47
C GLU A 197 8.51 0.99 -16.20
N MET A 198 8.83 2.12 -15.59
CA MET A 198 8.65 3.45 -16.18
C MET A 198 9.51 3.65 -17.42
N MET A 199 10.77 3.22 -17.37
CA MET A 199 11.70 3.30 -18.50
C MET A 199 11.21 2.46 -19.69
N ASN A 200 10.91 1.18 -19.46
CA ASN A 200 10.64 0.23 -20.54
C ASN A 200 9.24 0.38 -21.14
N ASN A 201 8.24 0.68 -20.31
CA ASN A 201 6.84 0.69 -20.75
C ASN A 201 6.37 2.07 -21.25
N PHE A 202 7.02 3.15 -20.82
CA PHE A 202 6.55 4.50 -21.12
C PHE A 202 7.60 5.40 -21.78
N LEU A 203 8.82 5.48 -21.26
CA LEU A 203 9.82 6.44 -21.71
C LEU A 203 10.53 6.00 -23.00
N LEU A 204 11.05 4.78 -23.04
CA LEU A 204 11.77 4.26 -24.21
C LEU A 204 10.89 4.05 -25.44
N PRO A 205 9.60 3.66 -25.34
CA PRO A 205 8.69 3.64 -26.48
C PRO A 205 8.35 5.01 -27.04
N GLY A 206 8.62 6.08 -26.30
CA GLY A 206 8.31 7.47 -26.65
C GLY A 206 7.04 7.99 -25.97
N LEU A 207 7.10 9.21 -25.45
CA LEU A 207 5.98 9.87 -24.81
C LEU A 207 5.08 10.57 -25.83
N GLN A 208 3.77 10.41 -25.64
CA GLN A 208 2.75 11.22 -26.33
C GLN A 208 2.46 12.47 -25.50
N ASP A 209 1.99 13.52 -26.19
CA ASP A 209 1.58 14.75 -25.53
C ASP A 209 0.35 14.52 -24.66
N LEU A 210 0.33 15.15 -23.49
CA LEU A 210 -0.69 14.92 -22.46
C LEU A 210 -1.84 15.91 -22.62
N CYS A 211 -3.07 15.43 -22.68
CA CYS A 211 -4.26 16.26 -22.54
C CYS A 211 -4.30 16.89 -21.15
N VAL A 212 -4.33 18.22 -21.04
CA VAL A 212 -4.27 18.98 -19.77
C VAL A 212 -5.49 19.86 -19.52
N SER A 213 -6.56 19.71 -20.32
CA SER A 213 -7.83 20.36 -20.04
C SER A 213 -9.03 19.50 -20.47
N ARG A 214 -10.19 19.79 -19.92
CA ARG A 214 -11.45 19.13 -20.22
C ARG A 214 -12.58 20.15 -20.42
N THR A 215 -13.58 19.77 -21.23
CA THR A 215 -14.82 20.53 -21.44
C THR A 215 -16.07 19.75 -21.09
N SER A 216 -15.92 18.45 -20.80
CA SER A 216 -17.03 17.52 -20.55
C SER A 216 -17.62 17.59 -19.14
N PHE A 217 -16.99 18.34 -18.22
CA PHE A 217 -17.48 18.61 -16.86
C PHE A 217 -17.03 20.00 -16.39
N THR A 218 -17.61 20.49 -15.29
CA THR A 218 -17.39 21.87 -14.83
C THR A 218 -16.67 21.96 -13.48
N TRP A 219 -16.63 20.88 -12.70
CA TRP A 219 -15.97 20.84 -11.40
C TRP A 219 -14.47 20.66 -11.55
N GLY A 220 -13.74 21.78 -11.66
CA GLY A 220 -12.30 21.88 -11.84
C GLY A 220 -11.86 23.33 -11.90
N ILE A 221 -10.54 23.57 -11.95
CA ILE A 221 -9.95 24.91 -12.00
C ILE A 221 -10.10 25.47 -13.42
N PRO A 222 -10.84 26.59 -13.63
CA PRO A 222 -11.05 27.15 -14.97
C PRO A 222 -9.75 27.67 -15.60
N VAL A 223 -9.58 27.44 -16.89
CA VAL A 223 -8.51 28.09 -17.68
C VAL A 223 -8.87 29.56 -17.88
N THR A 224 -8.08 30.47 -17.33
CA THR A 224 -8.42 31.91 -17.22
C THR A 224 -8.69 32.60 -18.55
N PHE A 225 -8.03 32.21 -19.63
CA PHE A 225 -8.16 32.80 -20.98
C PHE A 225 -9.12 32.02 -21.89
N ASP A 226 -9.60 30.84 -21.42
CA ASP A 226 -10.62 30.03 -22.14
C ASP A 226 -11.51 29.30 -21.12
N PRO A 227 -12.48 29.99 -20.47
CA PRO A 227 -13.27 29.46 -19.36
C PRO A 227 -14.19 28.27 -19.68
N LYS A 228 -14.26 27.86 -20.95
CA LYS A 228 -14.94 26.62 -21.36
C LYS A 228 -14.16 25.37 -20.89
N HIS A 229 -12.86 25.53 -20.66
CA HIS A 229 -11.99 24.46 -20.24
C HIS A 229 -11.72 24.54 -18.74
N VAL A 230 -11.71 23.39 -18.08
CA VAL A 230 -11.14 23.22 -16.74
C VAL A 230 -9.81 22.50 -16.86
N THR A 231 -8.88 22.82 -15.94
CA THR A 231 -7.57 22.17 -15.88
C THR A 231 -7.75 20.68 -15.59
N TYR A 232 -6.99 19.84 -16.28
CA TYR A 232 -6.99 18.40 -16.07
C TYR A 232 -6.37 18.04 -14.72
N VAL A 233 -6.96 17.07 -14.05
CA VAL A 233 -6.68 16.68 -12.68
C VAL A 233 -5.20 16.51 -12.35
N TRP A 234 -4.38 15.92 -13.24
CA TRP A 234 -2.98 15.69 -12.96
C TRP A 234 -2.09 16.95 -12.98
N LEU A 235 -2.41 17.94 -13.79
CA LEU A 235 -1.70 19.24 -13.72
C LEU A 235 -2.11 19.99 -12.44
N ASP A 236 -3.37 19.91 -12.06
CA ASP A 236 -3.90 20.43 -10.80
C ASP A 236 -3.25 19.71 -9.60
N ALA A 237 -3.52 18.41 -9.47
CA ALA A 237 -3.10 17.61 -8.33
C ALA A 237 -1.59 17.64 -8.07
N LEU A 238 -0.75 17.49 -9.12
CA LEU A 238 0.72 17.41 -8.92
C LEU A 238 1.34 18.73 -8.47
N THR A 239 0.76 19.88 -8.82
CA THR A 239 1.29 21.18 -8.38
C THR A 239 1.09 21.46 -6.89
N ASN A 240 0.27 20.66 -6.18
CA ASN A 240 0.11 20.77 -4.74
C ASN A 240 1.45 20.76 -3.99
N TYR A 241 2.43 19.99 -4.48
CA TYR A 241 3.73 19.80 -3.82
C TYR A 241 4.56 21.08 -3.72
N ILE A 242 4.34 22.03 -4.62
CA ILE A 242 5.00 23.34 -4.59
C ILE A 242 4.07 24.42 -4.04
N THR A 243 2.78 24.42 -4.36
CA THR A 243 1.84 25.44 -3.87
C THR A 243 1.66 25.36 -2.35
N GLY A 244 1.66 24.15 -1.78
CA GLY A 244 1.63 23.94 -0.32
C GLY A 244 2.84 24.48 0.44
N LEU A 245 3.93 24.81 -0.26
CA LEU A 245 5.09 25.51 0.26
C LEU A 245 5.07 27.02 -0.02
N GLY A 246 4.07 27.53 -0.74
CA GLY A 246 3.97 28.93 -1.12
C GLY A 246 4.79 29.27 -2.37
N TYR A 247 4.86 28.35 -3.35
CA TYR A 247 5.37 28.67 -4.67
C TYR A 247 4.53 29.75 -5.33
N ASP A 248 5.19 30.76 -5.89
CA ASP A 248 4.55 31.79 -6.71
C ASP A 248 5.12 31.78 -8.13
N CYS A 249 4.24 31.57 -9.11
CA CYS A 249 4.58 31.51 -10.52
C CYS A 249 5.18 32.82 -11.06
N ASP A 250 4.91 33.95 -10.40
CA ASP A 250 5.46 35.28 -10.71
C ASP A 250 6.83 35.53 -10.09
N GLY A 251 7.36 34.57 -9.32
CA GLY A 251 8.70 34.60 -8.75
C GLY A 251 8.81 35.16 -7.32
N ASN A 252 7.67 35.45 -6.66
CA ASN A 252 7.64 35.93 -5.27
C ASN A 252 7.40 34.76 -4.30
N ASN A 253 8.27 33.74 -4.36
CA ASN A 253 8.12 32.53 -3.56
C ASN A 253 8.09 32.81 -2.06
N GLY A 254 7.29 32.01 -1.34
CA GLY A 254 7.26 32.01 0.13
C GLY A 254 8.53 31.39 0.74
N GLU A 255 8.81 31.76 2.00
CA GLU A 255 9.99 31.28 2.74
C GLU A 255 10.06 29.75 2.84
N LEU A 256 8.89 29.07 2.93
CA LEU A 256 8.86 27.60 3.00
C LEU A 256 9.31 26.97 1.67
N PHE A 257 8.92 27.55 0.54
CA PHE A 257 9.37 27.06 -0.76
C PHE A 257 10.89 27.19 -0.91
N GLU A 258 11.42 28.35 -0.60
CA GLU A 258 12.88 28.62 -0.67
C GLU A 258 13.70 27.73 0.29
N LYS A 259 13.09 27.32 1.42
CA LYS A 259 13.75 26.51 2.42
C LYS A 259 13.69 25.01 2.09
N TYR A 260 12.53 24.49 1.65
CA TYR A 260 12.26 23.06 1.59
C TYR A 260 12.25 22.47 0.17
N TRP A 261 12.03 23.30 -0.88
CA TRP A 261 12.08 22.77 -2.24
C TRP A 261 13.55 22.64 -2.74
N PRO A 262 13.95 21.56 -3.43
CA PRO A 262 13.15 20.43 -3.89
C PRO A 262 12.86 19.40 -2.78
N ALA A 263 11.75 18.68 -2.95
CA ALA A 263 11.37 17.62 -2.03
C ALA A 263 12.45 16.54 -1.91
N ASP A 264 12.70 16.08 -0.68
CA ASP A 264 13.61 14.97 -0.42
C ASP A 264 12.96 13.63 -0.78
N LEU A 265 11.64 13.51 -0.52
CA LEU A 265 10.91 12.28 -0.79
C LEU A 265 9.44 12.56 -1.15
N HIS A 266 9.02 12.11 -2.33
CA HIS A 266 7.62 11.86 -2.65
C HIS A 266 7.31 10.38 -2.40
N LEU A 267 6.47 10.09 -1.42
CA LEU A 267 6.03 8.74 -1.08
C LEU A 267 4.62 8.55 -1.61
N ILE A 268 4.43 7.59 -2.50
CA ILE A 268 3.18 7.42 -3.25
C ILE A 268 2.88 5.94 -3.50
N GLY A 269 1.62 5.60 -3.77
CA GLY A 269 1.25 4.26 -4.23
C GLY A 269 1.84 3.91 -5.61
N LYS A 270 2.21 2.66 -5.81
CA LYS A 270 2.76 2.18 -7.09
C LYS A 270 1.84 2.38 -8.29
N ASP A 271 0.53 2.50 -8.07
CA ASP A 271 -0.50 2.71 -9.10
C ASP A 271 -0.44 4.10 -9.74
N ILE A 272 0.11 5.09 -9.03
CA ILE A 272 0.25 6.46 -9.55
C ILE A 272 1.71 6.87 -9.78
N ILE A 273 2.63 5.90 -9.80
CA ILE A 273 4.08 6.17 -9.97
C ILE A 273 4.39 6.85 -11.30
N ARG A 274 3.66 6.51 -12.37
CA ARG A 274 3.82 7.13 -13.69
C ARG A 274 3.64 8.65 -13.64
N PHE A 275 2.64 9.11 -12.91
CA PHE A 275 2.33 10.54 -12.82
C PHE A 275 3.41 11.31 -12.04
N HIS A 276 4.00 10.68 -11.01
CA HIS A 276 5.01 11.30 -10.15
C HIS A 276 6.45 11.18 -10.67
N THR A 277 6.71 10.23 -11.57
CA THR A 277 8.06 9.99 -12.11
C THR A 277 8.22 10.41 -13.57
N ILE A 278 7.10 10.66 -14.27
CA ILE A 278 7.10 11.11 -15.66
C ILE A 278 6.45 12.49 -15.76
N TYR A 279 5.15 12.64 -15.40
CA TYR A 279 4.41 13.89 -15.61
C TYR A 279 4.96 15.01 -14.72
N TRP A 280 5.08 14.76 -13.44
CA TRP A 280 5.55 15.76 -12.47
C TRP A 280 6.96 16.29 -12.77
N PRO A 281 7.99 15.45 -12.97
CA PRO A 281 9.29 15.92 -13.37
C PRO A 281 9.29 16.76 -14.66
N ILE A 282 8.49 16.38 -15.65
CA ILE A 282 8.39 17.09 -16.91
C ILE A 282 7.73 18.47 -16.71
N PHE A 283 6.67 18.57 -15.90
CA PHE A 283 6.09 19.88 -15.55
C PHE A 283 7.09 20.78 -14.85
N LEU A 284 7.87 20.23 -13.90
CA LEU A 284 8.93 20.98 -13.23
C LEU A 284 10.04 21.43 -14.19
N MET A 285 10.44 20.57 -15.13
CA MET A 285 11.42 20.95 -16.17
C MET A 285 10.91 22.09 -17.04
N ALA A 286 9.62 22.09 -17.40
CA ALA A 286 8.99 23.16 -18.20
C ALA A 286 8.88 24.47 -17.40
N LEU A 287 8.68 24.38 -16.09
CA LEU A 287 8.67 25.54 -15.19
C LEU A 287 10.07 26.03 -14.82
N GLY A 288 11.14 25.30 -15.19
CA GLY A 288 12.51 25.62 -14.82
C GLY A 288 12.84 25.38 -13.35
N LEU A 289 12.09 24.48 -12.69
CA LEU A 289 12.26 24.14 -11.28
C LEU A 289 13.12 22.87 -11.11
N PRO A 290 13.87 22.76 -9.99
CA PRO A 290 14.59 21.53 -9.65
C PRO A 290 13.62 20.38 -9.39
N LEU A 291 14.04 19.14 -9.71
CA LEU A 291 13.26 17.94 -9.50
C LEU A 291 13.36 17.45 -8.06
N PRO A 292 12.35 16.70 -7.56
CA PRO A 292 12.44 15.98 -6.29
C PRO A 292 13.65 15.05 -6.28
N LYS A 293 14.27 14.83 -5.12
CA LYS A 293 15.44 13.96 -5.00
C LYS A 293 15.08 12.49 -5.15
N GLN A 294 13.92 12.09 -4.63
CA GLN A 294 13.47 10.70 -4.66
C GLN A 294 11.95 10.59 -4.72
N VAL A 295 11.48 9.61 -5.50
CA VAL A 295 10.09 9.14 -5.53
C VAL A 295 10.08 7.67 -5.14
N PHE A 296 9.38 7.33 -4.06
CA PHE A 296 9.21 5.95 -3.61
C PHE A 296 7.79 5.48 -3.87
N GLY A 297 7.67 4.51 -4.79
CA GLY A 297 6.39 3.86 -5.11
C GLY A 297 6.17 2.64 -4.24
N HIS A 298 5.45 2.82 -3.12
CA HIS A 298 5.17 1.73 -2.20
C HIS A 298 4.19 0.70 -2.78
N PRO A 299 4.30 -0.58 -2.39
CA PRO A 299 3.40 -1.65 -2.83
C PRO A 299 1.99 -1.51 -2.23
N TRP A 300 1.05 -2.32 -2.70
CA TRP A 300 -0.32 -2.36 -2.20
C TRP A 300 -0.45 -3.21 -0.93
N LEU A 301 -1.35 -2.80 -0.07
CA LEU A 301 -1.86 -3.60 1.03
C LEU A 301 -3.12 -4.33 0.55
N LEU A 302 -3.03 -5.66 0.46
CA LEU A 302 -4.08 -6.54 -0.01
C LEU A 302 -4.85 -7.16 1.17
N GLN A 303 -6.11 -7.54 0.94
CA GLN A 303 -6.87 -8.37 1.87
C GLN A 303 -7.19 -9.72 1.22
N GLY A 304 -6.75 -10.82 1.85
CA GLY A 304 -6.87 -12.15 1.27
C GLY A 304 -6.18 -12.24 -0.10
N ASP A 305 -6.86 -12.76 -1.10
CA ASP A 305 -6.30 -13.03 -2.43
C ASP A 305 -6.33 -11.82 -3.38
N GLY A 306 -6.69 -10.63 -2.90
CA GLY A 306 -6.84 -9.53 -3.84
C GLY A 306 -6.96 -8.12 -3.30
N LYS A 307 -7.05 -7.20 -4.23
CA LYS A 307 -7.20 -5.76 -3.97
C LYS A 307 -8.53 -5.49 -3.26
N MET A 308 -8.50 -4.63 -2.24
CA MET A 308 -9.69 -4.18 -1.53
C MET A 308 -10.63 -3.43 -2.47
N SER A 309 -11.91 -3.81 -2.47
CA SER A 309 -12.95 -3.18 -3.28
C SER A 309 -14.28 -3.13 -2.52
N LYS A 310 -14.96 -1.96 -2.58
CA LYS A 310 -16.29 -1.80 -1.97
C LYS A 310 -17.31 -2.78 -2.55
N SER A 311 -17.24 -3.07 -3.85
CA SER A 311 -18.12 -4.04 -4.52
C SER A 311 -17.92 -5.49 -4.05
N LYS A 312 -16.72 -5.84 -3.57
CA LYS A 312 -16.43 -7.16 -3.00
C LYS A 312 -16.72 -7.26 -1.49
N GLY A 313 -17.07 -6.16 -0.84
CA GLY A 313 -17.32 -6.14 0.61
C GLY A 313 -16.10 -6.48 1.47
N ASN A 314 -14.87 -6.40 0.90
CA ASN A 314 -13.62 -6.76 1.57
C ASN A 314 -12.79 -5.55 1.99
N VAL A 315 -13.40 -4.38 2.16
CA VAL A 315 -12.67 -3.16 2.55
C VAL A 315 -12.52 -3.13 4.07
N LEU A 316 -11.28 -2.89 4.52
CA LEU A 316 -10.96 -2.61 5.92
C LEU A 316 -10.71 -1.12 6.10
N TYR A 317 -11.25 -0.56 7.18
CA TYR A 317 -11.09 0.84 7.56
C TYR A 317 -10.26 0.97 8.83
N ALA A 318 -9.45 2.04 8.90
CA ALA A 318 -8.54 2.24 10.02
C ALA A 318 -9.27 2.44 11.35
N ASP A 319 -10.37 3.21 11.38
CA ASP A 319 -11.17 3.41 12.59
C ASP A 319 -11.72 2.08 13.14
N THR A 320 -12.26 1.23 12.27
CA THR A 320 -12.70 -0.11 12.66
C THR A 320 -11.57 -0.92 13.29
N LEU A 321 -10.38 -0.93 12.66
CA LEU A 321 -9.23 -1.65 13.20
C LEU A 321 -8.72 -1.07 14.51
N VAL A 322 -8.77 0.26 14.67
CA VAL A 322 -8.39 0.95 15.91
C VAL A 322 -9.33 0.59 17.06
N ASP A 323 -10.63 0.43 16.82
CA ASP A 323 -11.60 -0.01 17.82
C ASP A 323 -11.31 -1.42 18.34
N PHE A 324 -10.75 -2.30 17.50
CA PHE A 324 -10.39 -3.67 17.91
C PHE A 324 -9.01 -3.73 18.58
N PHE A 325 -8.01 -3.05 18.04
CA PHE A 325 -6.60 -3.28 18.36
C PHE A 325 -5.89 -2.08 18.99
N GLY A 326 -6.46 -0.88 18.88
CA GLY A 326 -5.79 0.37 19.25
C GLY A 326 -4.85 0.90 18.17
N VAL A 327 -4.55 2.20 18.24
CA VAL A 327 -3.82 2.95 17.19
C VAL A 327 -2.43 2.34 16.91
N ASP A 328 -1.62 2.16 17.95
CA ASP A 328 -0.23 1.71 17.76
C ASP A 328 -0.14 0.27 17.24
N ALA A 329 -1.08 -0.60 17.60
CA ALA A 329 -1.15 -1.94 17.04
C ALA A 329 -1.49 -1.90 15.55
N VAL A 330 -2.45 -1.06 15.13
CA VAL A 330 -2.77 -0.88 13.70
C VAL A 330 -1.57 -0.28 12.95
N ARG A 331 -0.87 0.71 13.52
CA ARG A 331 0.38 1.24 12.94
C ARG A 331 1.42 0.14 12.77
N TYR A 332 1.64 -0.68 13.81
CA TYR A 332 2.55 -1.82 13.74
C TYR A 332 2.19 -2.77 12.58
N PHE A 333 0.92 -3.17 12.46
CA PHE A 333 0.48 -4.11 11.42
C PHE A 333 0.75 -3.58 10.02
N VAL A 334 0.30 -2.36 9.71
CA VAL A 334 0.46 -1.80 8.38
C VAL A 334 1.91 -1.50 8.01
N LEU A 335 2.78 -1.27 9.00
CA LEU A 335 4.20 -1.02 8.76
C LEU A 335 5.01 -2.32 8.67
N HIS A 336 4.69 -3.31 9.52
CA HIS A 336 5.45 -4.56 9.63
C HIS A 336 5.13 -5.53 8.49
N GLU A 337 3.84 -5.63 8.08
CA GLU A 337 3.39 -6.59 7.06
C GLU A 337 3.60 -6.10 5.62
N MET A 338 4.23 -4.94 5.43
CA MET A 338 4.49 -4.38 4.11
C MET A 338 5.96 -4.53 3.71
N PRO A 339 6.29 -5.50 2.85
CA PRO A 339 7.62 -5.63 2.27
C PRO A 339 8.00 -4.38 1.45
N PHE A 340 9.30 -4.15 1.26
CA PHE A 340 9.80 -2.97 0.53
C PHE A 340 9.31 -2.89 -0.93
N GLU A 341 9.15 -4.02 -1.61
CA GLU A 341 8.90 -4.07 -3.06
C GLU A 341 7.64 -4.84 -3.45
N ASN A 342 7.30 -5.87 -2.68
CA ASN A 342 6.15 -6.74 -2.96
C ASN A 342 4.92 -6.30 -2.18
N ASP A 343 3.73 -6.64 -2.71
CA ASP A 343 2.47 -6.39 -2.03
C ASP A 343 2.40 -7.15 -0.70
N GLY A 344 1.88 -6.47 0.31
CA GLY A 344 1.62 -7.04 1.62
C GLY A 344 0.18 -7.52 1.74
N VAL A 345 -0.05 -8.44 2.66
CA VAL A 345 -1.40 -8.98 2.95
C VAL A 345 -1.76 -8.69 4.40
N ILE A 346 -2.99 -8.25 4.63
CA ILE A 346 -3.56 -8.06 5.96
C ILE A 346 -4.82 -8.92 6.10
N SER A 347 -4.96 -9.61 7.23
CA SER A 347 -6.18 -10.34 7.60
C SER A 347 -6.42 -10.20 9.10
N TRP A 348 -7.64 -10.48 9.54
CA TRP A 348 -7.98 -10.47 10.96
C TRP A 348 -7.17 -11.49 11.75
N GLU A 349 -6.97 -12.68 11.19
CA GLU A 349 -6.18 -13.76 11.78
C GLU A 349 -4.73 -13.34 11.98
N LEU A 350 -4.12 -12.73 10.95
CA LEU A 350 -2.75 -12.25 11.01
C LEU A 350 -2.59 -11.13 12.04
N MET A 351 -3.56 -10.20 12.11
CA MET A 351 -3.54 -9.13 13.11
C MET A 351 -3.61 -9.67 14.54
N VAL A 352 -4.49 -10.66 14.81
CA VAL A 352 -4.58 -11.33 16.12
C VAL A 352 -3.28 -12.11 16.43
N GLU A 353 -2.69 -12.77 15.44
CA GLU A 353 -1.41 -13.45 15.59
C GLU A 353 -0.30 -12.47 16.01
N ARG A 354 -0.16 -11.35 15.29
CA ARG A 354 0.83 -10.30 15.60
C ARG A 354 0.58 -9.65 16.96
N MET A 355 -0.69 -9.38 17.28
CA MET A 355 -1.05 -8.87 18.61
C MET A 355 -0.55 -9.81 19.71
N ASN A 356 -0.77 -11.11 19.56
CA ASN A 356 -0.43 -12.10 20.58
C ASN A 356 1.07 -12.42 20.63
N SER A 357 1.68 -12.66 19.44
CA SER A 357 3.08 -13.09 19.35
C SER A 357 4.07 -11.95 19.59
N ASP A 358 3.89 -10.84 18.89
CA ASP A 358 4.86 -9.77 18.87
C ASP A 358 4.57 -8.72 19.95
N LEU A 359 3.35 -8.16 19.96
CA LEU A 359 3.04 -7.04 20.85
C LEU A 359 2.81 -7.49 22.29
N ALA A 360 1.99 -8.49 22.53
CA ALA A 360 1.72 -8.96 23.89
C ALA A 360 2.88 -9.81 24.45
N ASN A 361 3.38 -10.77 23.68
CA ASN A 361 4.39 -11.71 24.18
C ASN A 361 5.81 -11.14 24.18
N ILE A 362 6.31 -10.71 22.99
CA ILE A 362 7.71 -10.27 22.88
C ILE A 362 7.90 -8.94 23.60
N LEU A 363 7.02 -7.95 23.38
CA LEU A 363 7.17 -6.60 23.93
C LEU A 363 6.48 -6.43 25.29
N GLY A 364 5.16 -6.59 25.36
CA GLY A 364 4.37 -6.30 26.55
C GLY A 364 4.77 -7.15 27.76
N ASN A 365 4.93 -8.45 27.56
CA ASN A 365 5.35 -9.36 28.61
C ASN A 365 6.80 -9.11 29.07
N LEU A 366 7.71 -8.73 28.17
CA LEU A 366 9.08 -8.36 28.53
C LEU A 366 9.12 -7.17 29.49
N VAL A 367 8.42 -6.09 29.13
CA VAL A 367 8.35 -4.86 29.95
C VAL A 367 7.75 -5.18 31.32
N ASN A 368 6.60 -5.84 31.34
CA ASN A 368 5.92 -6.20 32.59
C ASN A 368 6.78 -7.13 33.49
N ARG A 369 7.41 -8.16 32.91
CA ARG A 369 8.30 -9.07 33.66
C ARG A 369 9.49 -8.32 34.25
N THR A 370 10.11 -7.43 33.51
CA THR A 370 11.27 -6.65 33.95
C THR A 370 10.89 -5.75 35.12
N ILE A 371 9.79 -4.99 35.01
CA ILE A 371 9.27 -4.13 36.09
C ILE A 371 8.88 -4.97 37.32
N SER A 372 8.16 -6.08 37.12
CA SER A 372 7.72 -6.95 38.22
C SER A 372 8.89 -7.57 38.95
N MET A 373 9.97 -7.97 38.26
CA MET A 373 11.19 -8.47 38.92
C MET A 373 11.94 -7.37 39.67
N SER A 374 12.03 -6.16 39.11
CA SER A 374 12.64 -5.01 39.80
C SER A 374 11.89 -4.66 41.09
N ASN A 375 10.57 -4.61 41.03
CA ASN A 375 9.72 -4.38 42.20
C ASN A 375 9.89 -5.50 43.26
N LYS A 376 9.86 -6.76 42.81
CA LYS A 376 9.92 -7.91 43.70
C LYS A 376 11.27 -8.03 44.44
N TYR A 377 12.38 -7.78 43.76
CA TYR A 377 13.71 -8.08 44.29
C TYR A 377 14.41 -6.84 44.86
N PHE A 378 14.08 -5.65 44.41
CA PHE A 378 14.74 -4.40 44.80
C PHE A 378 13.75 -3.26 45.14
N GLY A 379 12.46 -3.55 45.34
CA GLY A 379 11.47 -2.51 45.65
C GLY A 379 11.31 -1.47 44.52
N GLY A 380 11.58 -1.85 43.29
CA GLY A 380 11.52 -0.99 42.12
C GLY A 380 12.82 -0.29 41.74
N GLU A 381 13.82 -0.28 42.64
CA GLU A 381 15.13 0.31 42.35
C GLU A 381 15.87 -0.48 41.27
N VAL A 382 16.42 0.24 40.29
CA VAL A 382 17.24 -0.28 39.20
C VAL A 382 18.65 0.26 39.33
N ARG A 383 19.56 -0.58 39.77
CA ARG A 383 20.97 -0.20 39.98
C ARG A 383 21.92 -1.11 39.20
N ASN A 384 23.01 -0.54 38.71
CA ASN A 384 24.09 -1.32 38.14
C ASN A 384 24.91 -1.95 39.27
N GLY A 385 24.88 -3.27 39.41
CA GLY A 385 25.62 -4.00 40.44
C GLY A 385 27.12 -4.15 40.16
N GLY A 386 27.58 -3.75 38.96
CA GLY A 386 29.01 -3.82 38.60
C GLY A 386 29.56 -5.22 38.35
N VAL A 387 28.71 -6.25 38.34
CA VAL A 387 29.10 -7.65 38.09
C VAL A 387 28.69 -8.05 36.69
N SER A 388 29.66 -8.20 35.78
CA SER A 388 29.45 -8.46 34.34
C SER A 388 29.81 -9.91 33.98
N ASP A 389 29.15 -10.45 32.95
CA ASP A 389 29.39 -11.77 32.36
C ASP A 389 29.39 -11.68 30.85
N ALA A 390 29.87 -12.71 30.15
CA ALA A 390 29.91 -12.78 28.67
C ALA A 390 28.55 -12.61 28.04
N VAL A 391 27.46 -13.08 28.66
CA VAL A 391 26.10 -12.94 28.19
C VAL A 391 25.61 -11.47 28.18
N ASP A 392 26.16 -10.63 29.08
CA ASP A 392 25.87 -9.19 29.12
C ASP A 392 26.49 -8.46 27.93
N GLU A 393 27.73 -8.82 27.58
CA GLU A 393 28.41 -8.25 26.41
C GLU A 393 27.72 -8.66 25.12
N ASP A 394 27.20 -9.89 25.02
CA ASP A 394 26.41 -10.33 23.87
C ASP A 394 25.10 -9.52 23.77
N LEU A 395 24.38 -9.29 24.88
CA LEU A 395 23.19 -8.43 24.88
C LEU A 395 23.52 -7.03 24.38
N LYS A 396 24.56 -6.38 24.93
CA LYS A 396 24.99 -5.04 24.54
C LYS A 396 25.34 -4.98 23.04
N ASN A 397 26.12 -5.93 22.55
CA ASN A 397 26.53 -6.01 21.15
C ASN A 397 25.33 -6.14 20.21
N VAL A 398 24.35 -7.00 20.56
CA VAL A 398 23.12 -7.16 19.75
C VAL A 398 22.30 -5.88 19.77
N VAL A 399 22.12 -5.21 20.92
CA VAL A 399 21.37 -3.94 21.02
C VAL A 399 22.00 -2.87 20.14
N LEU A 400 23.31 -2.62 20.31
CA LEU A 400 24.02 -1.58 19.55
C LEU A 400 24.07 -1.87 18.04
N ALA A 401 24.21 -3.16 17.67
CA ALA A 401 24.16 -3.57 16.26
C ALA A 401 22.75 -3.37 15.67
N SER A 402 21.69 -3.68 16.43
CA SER A 402 20.30 -3.49 15.96
C SER A 402 19.96 -2.00 15.76
N VAL A 403 20.46 -1.10 16.61
CA VAL A 403 20.31 0.35 16.40
C VAL A 403 20.86 0.78 15.03
N LYS A 404 22.12 0.41 14.74
CA LYS A 404 22.78 0.75 13.46
C LYS A 404 22.07 0.15 12.26
N LYS A 405 21.61 -1.09 12.39
CA LYS A 405 20.86 -1.76 11.30
C LYS A 405 19.50 -1.10 11.08
N ALA A 406 18.76 -0.78 12.16
CA ALA A 406 17.47 -0.10 12.05
C ALA A 406 17.64 1.26 11.36
N GLU A 407 18.64 2.05 11.75
CA GLU A 407 18.96 3.32 11.08
C GLU A 407 19.31 3.12 9.59
N GLY A 408 20.15 2.15 9.26
CA GLY A 408 20.49 1.81 7.87
C GLY A 408 19.23 1.46 7.07
N LYS A 409 18.34 0.63 7.62
CA LYS A 409 17.08 0.25 6.98
C LYS A 409 16.14 1.44 6.76
N MET A 410 16.05 2.35 7.73
CA MET A 410 15.26 3.58 7.58
C MET A 410 15.81 4.51 6.49
N ASN A 411 17.13 4.62 6.36
CA ASN A 411 17.75 5.39 5.29
C ASN A 411 17.54 4.78 3.90
N GLU A 412 17.28 3.47 3.83
CA GLU A 412 16.90 2.73 2.62
C GLU A 412 15.36 2.71 2.41
N LEU A 413 14.56 3.37 3.23
CA LEU A 413 13.09 3.34 3.24
C LEU A 413 12.49 1.93 3.52
N ARG A 414 13.26 1.02 4.09
CA ARG A 414 12.87 -0.36 4.41
C ARG A 414 12.29 -0.44 5.82
N VAL A 415 11.14 0.17 6.01
CA VAL A 415 10.50 0.39 7.32
C VAL A 415 10.17 -0.92 8.04
N ALA A 416 9.62 -1.92 7.34
CA ALA A 416 9.33 -3.23 7.93
C ALA A 416 10.60 -3.94 8.44
N ASP A 417 11.69 -3.83 7.69
CA ASP A 417 12.99 -4.39 8.09
C ASP A 417 13.55 -3.65 9.32
N ALA A 418 13.38 -2.33 9.39
CA ALA A 418 13.80 -1.54 10.56
C ALA A 418 13.04 -1.95 11.83
N ILE A 419 11.73 -2.14 11.75
CA ILE A 419 10.91 -2.64 12.87
C ILE A 419 11.40 -4.02 13.31
N THR A 420 11.71 -4.90 12.36
CA THR A 420 12.25 -6.25 12.64
C THR A 420 13.56 -6.16 13.44
N GLU A 421 14.47 -5.26 13.08
CA GLU A 421 15.73 -5.04 13.83
C GLU A 421 15.47 -4.46 15.24
N ILE A 422 14.48 -3.59 15.41
CA ILE A 422 14.09 -3.10 16.75
C ILE A 422 13.54 -4.25 17.60
N PHE A 423 12.67 -5.09 17.04
CA PHE A 423 12.13 -6.24 17.75
C PHE A 423 13.19 -7.31 18.08
N ASN A 424 14.32 -7.35 17.36
CA ASN A 424 15.47 -8.18 17.72
C ASN A 424 16.07 -7.78 19.08
N ILE A 425 16.04 -6.50 19.46
CA ILE A 425 16.42 -6.05 20.80
C ILE A 425 15.54 -6.74 21.86
N PHE A 426 14.22 -6.69 21.69
CA PHE A 426 13.29 -7.27 22.66
C PHE A 426 13.37 -8.79 22.71
N ARG A 427 13.54 -9.45 21.55
CA ARG A 427 13.78 -10.92 21.51
C ARG A 427 15.07 -11.28 22.23
N ARG A 428 16.15 -10.50 22.04
CA ARG A 428 17.42 -10.72 22.75
C ARG A 428 17.27 -10.52 24.26
N CYS A 429 16.48 -9.51 24.70
CA CYS A 429 16.17 -9.31 26.12
C CYS A 429 15.41 -10.49 26.72
N ASN A 430 14.39 -11.03 26.04
CA ASN A 430 13.68 -12.22 26.50
C ASN A 430 14.62 -13.41 26.64
N LYS A 431 15.48 -13.67 25.63
CA LYS A 431 16.49 -14.73 25.69
C LYS A 431 17.49 -14.50 26.84
N TYR A 432 17.89 -13.25 27.09
CA TYR A 432 18.78 -12.88 28.17
C TYR A 432 18.19 -13.18 29.57
N ILE A 433 16.88 -12.98 29.76
CA ILE A 433 16.16 -13.38 30.96
C ILE A 433 16.26 -14.90 31.16
N ASP A 434 16.09 -15.69 30.12
CA ASP A 434 16.11 -17.15 30.18
C ASP A 434 17.54 -17.68 30.44
N GLU A 435 18.57 -17.04 29.91
CA GLU A 435 19.98 -17.39 30.10
C GLU A 435 20.48 -17.02 31.49
N THR A 436 20.07 -15.87 32.02
CA THR A 436 20.55 -15.37 33.32
C THR A 436 19.73 -15.87 34.50
N MET A 437 18.50 -16.36 34.25
CA MET A 437 17.59 -16.89 35.28
C MET A 437 17.49 -16.02 36.54
N PRO A 438 16.98 -14.76 36.46
CA PRO A 438 16.93 -13.82 37.59
C PRO A 438 16.27 -14.41 38.85
N TRP A 439 15.30 -15.29 38.69
CA TRP A 439 14.61 -16.00 39.78
C TRP A 439 15.50 -17.01 40.50
N ALA A 440 16.56 -17.50 39.86
CA ALA A 440 17.56 -18.37 40.51
C ALA A 440 18.60 -17.51 41.23
N LEU A 441 19.10 -16.44 40.61
CA LEU A 441 20.01 -15.47 41.21
C LEU A 441 19.42 -14.87 42.51
N ALA A 442 18.13 -14.60 42.54
CA ALA A 442 17.42 -14.02 43.66
C ALA A 442 17.37 -14.94 44.94
N LYS A 443 17.71 -16.23 44.81
CA LYS A 443 17.74 -17.17 45.93
C LYS A 443 19.07 -17.15 46.69
N ASP A 444 20.11 -16.55 46.14
CA ASP A 444 21.45 -16.47 46.69
C ASP A 444 21.84 -15.02 46.94
N GLU A 445 21.95 -14.61 48.19
CA GLU A 445 22.33 -13.24 48.57
C GLU A 445 23.70 -12.84 48.01
N ALA A 446 24.62 -13.80 47.79
CA ALA A 446 25.91 -13.53 47.15
C ALA A 446 25.79 -13.14 45.65
N GLN A 447 24.67 -13.45 45.03
CA GLN A 447 24.38 -13.11 43.62
C GLN A 447 23.55 -11.82 43.45
N LYS A 448 23.32 -11.08 44.53
CA LYS A 448 22.45 -9.90 44.52
C LYS A 448 22.95 -8.80 43.60
N ASP A 449 24.26 -8.54 43.55
CA ASP A 449 24.83 -7.54 42.61
C ASP A 449 24.79 -8.03 41.16
N ARG A 450 24.94 -9.34 40.94
CA ARG A 450 24.74 -9.94 39.63
C ARG A 450 23.29 -9.76 39.14
N LEU A 451 22.32 -10.05 40.00
CA LEU A 451 20.89 -9.84 39.72
C LEU A 451 20.59 -8.37 39.42
N ALA A 452 21.17 -7.44 40.19
CA ALA A 452 21.00 -6.01 39.95
C ALA A 452 21.51 -5.60 38.56
N THR A 453 22.70 -6.09 38.18
CA THR A 453 23.24 -5.84 36.82
C THR A 453 22.33 -6.39 35.72
N VAL A 454 21.77 -7.60 35.92
CA VAL A 454 20.85 -8.21 34.95
C VAL A 454 19.61 -7.33 34.73
N LEU A 455 18.96 -6.86 35.79
CA LEU A 455 17.79 -6.01 35.72
C LEU A 455 18.12 -4.63 35.10
N TYR A 456 19.28 -4.06 35.49
CA TYR A 456 19.77 -2.82 34.90
C TYR A 456 19.96 -2.92 33.38
N ASN A 457 20.63 -3.99 32.92
CA ASN A 457 20.86 -4.23 31.50
C ASN A 457 19.54 -4.41 30.72
N LEU A 458 18.54 -5.06 31.31
CA LEU A 458 17.20 -5.18 30.70
C LEU A 458 16.51 -3.83 30.56
N VAL A 459 16.52 -3.02 31.65
CA VAL A 459 15.89 -1.69 31.61
C VAL A 459 16.58 -0.79 30.59
N GLU A 460 17.92 -0.80 30.55
CA GLU A 460 18.69 -0.04 29.55
C GLU A 460 18.36 -0.47 28.11
N ALA A 461 18.38 -1.77 27.82
CA ALA A 461 18.07 -2.30 26.50
C ALA A 461 16.63 -1.99 26.06
N ILE A 462 15.66 -2.10 26.98
CA ILE A 462 14.26 -1.76 26.73
C ILE A 462 14.12 -0.25 26.48
N THR A 463 14.83 0.60 27.21
CA THR A 463 14.83 2.05 27.02
C THR A 463 15.31 2.43 25.63
N ILE A 464 16.40 1.82 25.14
CA ILE A 464 16.91 2.04 23.77
C ILE A 464 15.88 1.57 22.74
N GLY A 465 15.36 0.33 22.89
CA GLY A 465 14.36 -0.21 21.98
C GLY A 465 13.05 0.61 21.95
N ALA A 466 12.57 1.04 23.13
CA ALA A 466 11.38 1.89 23.24
C ALA A 466 11.59 3.26 22.58
N SER A 467 12.78 3.85 22.74
CA SER A 467 13.10 5.12 22.11
C SER A 467 13.09 5.02 20.58
N LEU A 468 13.62 3.93 20.01
CA LEU A 468 13.53 3.66 18.56
C LEU A 468 12.09 3.43 18.08
N LEU A 469 11.22 2.83 18.93
CA LEU A 469 9.83 2.58 18.58
C LEU A 469 8.99 3.86 18.40
N GLU A 470 9.41 5.00 18.91
CA GLU A 470 8.60 6.24 18.87
C GLU A 470 8.23 6.66 17.45
N SER A 471 9.09 6.41 16.48
CA SER A 471 8.80 6.70 15.07
C SER A 471 7.67 5.83 14.50
N PHE A 472 7.40 4.67 15.08
CA PHE A 472 6.46 3.67 14.57
C PHE A 472 5.22 3.53 15.46
N MET A 473 5.42 3.49 16.78
CA MET A 473 4.42 3.27 17.82
C MET A 473 4.58 4.32 18.93
N PRO A 474 4.23 5.59 18.65
CA PRO A 474 4.58 6.72 19.52
C PRO A 474 3.98 6.64 20.93
N ASP A 475 2.75 6.15 21.06
CA ASP A 475 2.08 6.08 22.35
C ASP A 475 2.61 4.91 23.19
N THR A 476 2.93 3.79 22.57
CA THR A 476 3.56 2.62 23.22
C THR A 476 4.95 2.98 23.73
N SER A 477 5.75 3.67 22.91
CA SER A 477 7.06 4.18 23.32
C SER A 477 6.97 5.04 24.57
N LYS A 478 6.07 6.04 24.57
CA LYS A 478 5.84 6.91 25.74
C LYS A 478 5.42 6.14 26.99
N LYS A 479 4.51 5.16 26.84
CA LYS A 479 4.06 4.32 27.97
C LYS A 479 5.19 3.47 28.55
N ILE A 480 6.03 2.87 27.70
CA ILE A 480 7.18 2.08 28.16
C ILE A 480 8.15 2.98 28.93
N LEU A 481 8.56 4.11 28.36
CA LEU A 481 9.49 5.03 28.99
C LEU A 481 8.94 5.59 30.31
N ALA A 482 7.65 5.93 30.35
CA ALA A 482 7.00 6.38 31.60
C ALA A 482 7.01 5.30 32.69
N GLN A 483 6.72 4.04 32.36
CA GLN A 483 6.74 2.94 33.33
C GLN A 483 8.15 2.62 33.84
N LEU A 484 9.17 2.85 33.00
CA LEU A 484 10.57 2.68 33.39
C LEU A 484 11.17 3.91 34.06
N HIS A 485 10.42 5.02 34.19
CA HIS A 485 10.92 6.35 34.57
C HIS A 485 12.16 6.75 33.77
N ALA A 486 12.22 6.33 32.50
CA ALA A 486 13.33 6.55 31.61
C ALA A 486 13.11 7.80 30.74
N GLN A 487 14.18 8.55 30.51
CA GLN A 487 14.19 9.57 29.50
C GLN A 487 14.36 8.93 28.11
N LYS A 488 13.63 9.49 27.12
CA LYS A 488 13.84 9.10 25.74
C LYS A 488 15.31 9.32 25.36
N ARG A 489 15.91 8.31 24.74
CA ARG A 489 17.29 8.36 24.26
C ARG A 489 17.33 9.07 22.91
N ALA A 490 18.19 10.05 22.73
CA ALA A 490 18.45 10.62 21.42
C ALA A 490 19.17 9.60 20.53
N LEU A 491 18.87 9.59 19.21
CA LEU A 491 19.49 8.62 18.28
C LEU A 491 21.03 8.71 18.31
N SER A 492 21.60 9.90 18.50
CA SER A 492 23.04 10.14 18.63
C SER A 492 23.66 9.54 19.90
N GLU A 493 22.85 9.13 20.89
CA GLU A 493 23.29 8.54 22.15
C GLU A 493 23.03 7.02 22.18
N MET A 494 22.35 6.47 21.17
CA MET A 494 21.99 5.04 21.13
C MET A 494 23.15 4.13 20.69
N ASP A 495 24.30 4.68 20.37
CA ASP A 495 25.56 3.95 20.18
C ASP A 495 26.28 3.64 21.49
N GLN A 496 25.74 4.12 22.63
CA GLN A 496 26.24 3.91 23.99
C GLN A 496 25.23 3.07 24.80
N PHE A 497 25.77 2.14 25.58
CA PHE A 497 24.99 1.30 26.49
C PHE A 497 25.36 1.63 27.95
N GLY A 498 24.38 1.66 28.84
CA GLY A 498 24.60 1.92 30.25
C GLY A 498 24.38 3.37 30.66
N LEU A 499 23.56 4.10 29.96
CA LEU A 499 23.21 5.50 30.25
C LEU A 499 21.94 5.65 31.12
N TYR A 500 21.22 4.56 31.43
CA TYR A 500 20.10 4.63 32.37
C TYR A 500 20.62 5.00 33.75
N PRO A 501 20.04 5.97 34.48
CA PRO A 501 20.55 6.42 35.78
C PRO A 501 20.45 5.29 36.81
N SER A 502 21.62 4.88 37.37
CA SER A 502 21.66 3.84 38.42
C SER A 502 21.05 4.38 39.71
N GLY A 503 20.14 3.62 40.33
CA GLY A 503 19.40 4.02 41.52
C GLY A 503 18.02 4.63 41.23
N GLU A 504 17.65 4.76 39.97
CA GLU A 504 16.29 5.18 39.57
C GLU A 504 15.28 4.05 39.83
N HIS A 505 14.02 4.38 39.97
CA HIS A 505 12.94 3.41 40.23
C HIS A 505 12.03 3.25 39.03
N VAL A 506 11.60 2.03 38.77
CA VAL A 506 10.48 1.78 37.83
C VAL A 506 9.14 1.95 38.55
N THR A 507 8.03 2.06 37.78
CA THR A 507 6.67 2.13 38.37
C THR A 507 6.39 0.92 39.30
N ASP A 508 5.66 1.15 40.39
CA ASP A 508 5.15 0.10 41.26
C ASP A 508 3.87 -0.59 40.74
N ALA A 509 3.18 0.05 39.81
CA ALA A 509 1.93 -0.41 39.22
C ALA A 509 2.04 -0.49 37.67
N PRO A 510 2.67 -1.54 37.11
CA PRO A 510 2.85 -1.66 35.68
C PRO A 510 1.52 -1.86 34.94
N GLU A 511 1.30 -1.09 33.88
CA GLU A 511 0.17 -1.24 32.99
C GLU A 511 0.44 -2.31 31.92
N ILE A 512 -0.59 -3.08 31.59
CA ILE A 512 -0.54 -4.01 30.45
C ILE A 512 -0.56 -3.19 29.16
N LEU A 513 0.54 -3.24 28.40
CA LEU A 513 0.65 -2.51 27.12
C LEU A 513 -0.27 -3.10 26.06
N PHE A 514 -0.32 -4.42 25.95
CA PHE A 514 -1.13 -5.16 24.99
C PHE A 514 -1.72 -6.40 25.64
N ALA A 515 -3.05 -6.52 25.60
CA ALA A 515 -3.76 -7.71 26.05
C ALA A 515 -3.76 -8.78 24.96
N ARG A 516 -3.69 -10.05 25.36
CA ARG A 516 -3.89 -11.16 24.43
C ARG A 516 -5.35 -11.20 23.97
N MET A 517 -5.54 -11.59 22.73
CA MET A 517 -6.85 -11.69 22.09
C MET A 517 -7.15 -13.14 21.69
N ASP A 518 -8.40 -13.56 21.87
CA ASP A 518 -8.87 -14.83 21.33
C ASP A 518 -9.39 -14.62 19.91
N LEU A 519 -8.85 -15.38 18.96
CA LEU A 519 -9.21 -15.26 17.54
C LEU A 519 -10.69 -15.50 17.30
N LYS A 520 -11.30 -16.47 18.00
CA LYS A 520 -12.71 -16.81 17.83
C LYS A 520 -13.60 -15.65 18.28
N GLU A 521 -13.31 -15.05 19.44
CA GLU A 521 -14.05 -13.89 19.94
C GLU A 521 -13.94 -12.69 19.00
N VAL A 522 -12.77 -12.45 18.42
CA VAL A 522 -12.56 -11.39 17.43
C VAL A 522 -13.39 -11.66 16.19
N MET A 523 -13.36 -12.89 15.64
CA MET A 523 -14.09 -13.23 14.45
C MET A 523 -15.62 -13.17 14.65
N GLU A 524 -16.13 -13.58 15.81
CA GLU A 524 -17.55 -13.42 16.16
C GLU A 524 -17.98 -11.94 16.17
N LYS A 525 -17.14 -11.06 16.70
CA LYS A 525 -17.39 -9.60 16.65
C LYS A 525 -17.36 -9.04 15.23
N VAL A 526 -16.40 -9.48 14.42
CA VAL A 526 -16.28 -9.08 13.00
C VAL A 526 -17.51 -9.51 12.20
N GLU A 527 -17.99 -10.73 12.40
CA GLU A 527 -19.20 -11.23 11.75
C GLU A 527 -20.44 -10.44 12.17
N ALA A 528 -20.58 -10.16 13.47
CA ALA A 528 -21.67 -9.35 13.99
C ALA A 528 -21.63 -7.91 13.41
N MET A 529 -20.46 -7.30 13.31
CA MET A 529 -20.27 -5.99 12.70
C MET A 529 -20.69 -5.98 11.23
N ARG A 530 -20.22 -6.96 10.44
CA ARG A 530 -20.58 -7.10 9.02
C ARG A 530 -22.08 -7.32 8.81
N ALA A 531 -22.71 -8.10 9.69
CA ALA A 531 -24.16 -8.31 9.67
C ALA A 531 -24.92 -7.01 9.97
N ALA A 532 -24.45 -6.22 10.93
CA ALA A 532 -25.02 -4.92 11.26
C ALA A 532 -24.84 -3.89 10.12
N GLU A 533 -23.68 -3.83 9.50
CA GLU A 533 -23.40 -2.99 8.33
C GLU A 533 -24.32 -3.34 7.15
N LYS A 534 -24.50 -4.64 6.89
CA LYS A 534 -25.42 -5.13 5.85
C LYS A 534 -26.88 -4.77 6.16
N ALA A 535 -27.28 -4.80 7.41
CA ALA A 535 -28.63 -4.44 7.85
C ALA A 535 -28.87 -2.92 7.84
N ALA A 536 -27.83 -2.11 8.07
CA ALA A 536 -27.89 -0.65 8.10
C ALA A 536 -27.79 0.00 6.71
N GLN A 537 -27.29 -0.72 5.71
CA GLN A 537 -27.39 -0.26 4.34
C GLN A 537 -28.88 -0.20 4.01
N PRO A 538 -29.46 1.01 3.68
CA PRO A 538 -30.80 1.01 3.11
C PRO A 538 -30.74 0.03 1.94
N ALA A 539 -31.79 -0.76 1.78
CA ALA A 539 -31.95 -1.57 0.59
C ALA A 539 -31.79 -0.61 -0.62
N ALA A 540 -30.55 -0.31 -0.97
CA ALA A 540 -30.22 0.02 -2.31
C ALA A 540 -30.76 -1.22 -3.03
N GLU A 541 -31.82 -1.04 -3.81
CA GLU A 541 -32.05 -1.94 -4.90
C GLU A 541 -30.64 -2.22 -5.43
N GLU A 542 -30.09 -3.39 -5.09
CA GLU A 542 -29.18 -4.01 -5.98
C GLU A 542 -29.95 -3.90 -7.31
N ALA A 543 -29.55 -2.97 -8.16
CA ALA A 543 -29.61 -3.28 -9.54
C ALA A 543 -28.79 -4.56 -9.62
N LYS A 544 -29.45 -5.71 -9.40
CA LYS A 544 -29.05 -6.94 -10.01
C LYS A 544 -28.86 -6.48 -11.44
N GLU A 545 -27.62 -6.39 -11.91
CA GLU A 545 -27.39 -6.71 -13.29
C GLU A 545 -28.15 -8.03 -13.41
N GLU A 546 -29.35 -7.96 -13.95
CA GLU A 546 -30.08 -9.17 -14.32
C GLU A 546 -29.08 -9.88 -15.22
N GLU A 547 -28.52 -10.97 -14.71
CA GLU A 547 -27.70 -11.84 -15.56
C GLU A 547 -28.55 -12.07 -16.79
N PRO A 548 -28.04 -11.82 -17.99
CA PRO A 548 -28.83 -11.93 -19.21
C PRO A 548 -29.45 -13.33 -19.22
N VAL A 549 -30.76 -13.39 -19.22
CA VAL A 549 -31.50 -14.65 -19.28
C VAL A 549 -31.16 -15.28 -20.62
N ILE A 550 -30.38 -16.36 -20.59
CA ILE A 550 -30.01 -17.11 -21.78
C ILE A 550 -31.04 -18.25 -21.95
N ASP A 551 -32.03 -18.04 -22.78
CA ASP A 551 -32.97 -19.08 -23.16
C ASP A 551 -32.36 -19.95 -24.27
N ILE A 552 -31.95 -21.15 -23.92
CA ILE A 552 -31.49 -22.17 -24.87
C ILE A 552 -32.70 -22.95 -25.34
N GLU A 553 -32.82 -23.19 -26.65
CA GLU A 553 -33.86 -24.03 -27.23
C GLU A 553 -33.79 -25.46 -26.59
N PRO A 554 -34.85 -25.91 -25.90
CA PRO A 554 -34.79 -27.16 -25.17
C PRO A 554 -34.63 -28.35 -26.13
N LYS A 555 -33.69 -29.21 -25.83
CA LYS A 555 -33.57 -30.53 -26.51
C LYS A 555 -34.65 -31.49 -26.04
N ALA A 556 -34.86 -32.57 -26.79
CA ALA A 556 -35.75 -33.63 -26.38
C ALA A 556 -35.35 -34.21 -25.01
N GLU A 557 -36.34 -34.52 -24.19
CA GLU A 557 -36.13 -35.23 -22.93
C GLU A 557 -35.44 -36.58 -23.15
N ILE A 558 -34.55 -36.97 -22.25
CA ILE A 558 -33.84 -38.25 -22.28
C ILE A 558 -34.12 -39.02 -20.98
N GLU A 559 -34.07 -40.33 -21.05
CA GLU A 559 -34.13 -41.18 -19.87
C GLU A 559 -32.82 -41.15 -19.09
N TYR A 560 -32.88 -41.45 -17.78
CA TYR A 560 -31.69 -41.50 -16.92
C TYR A 560 -30.60 -42.43 -17.48
N GLU A 561 -31.02 -43.56 -18.08
CA GLU A 561 -30.16 -44.54 -18.72
C GLU A 561 -29.34 -43.93 -19.90
N ASP A 562 -29.83 -42.89 -20.56
CA ASP A 562 -29.10 -42.20 -21.61
C ASP A 562 -28.04 -41.27 -21.04
N PHE A 563 -28.35 -40.57 -19.94
CA PHE A 563 -27.37 -39.76 -19.21
C PHE A 563 -26.28 -40.64 -18.57
N ALA A 564 -26.67 -41.78 -17.98
CA ALA A 564 -25.75 -42.71 -17.34
C ALA A 564 -24.74 -43.37 -18.29
N LYS A 565 -24.91 -43.21 -19.61
CA LYS A 565 -23.94 -43.64 -20.62
C LYS A 565 -22.74 -42.68 -20.71
N LEU A 566 -22.86 -41.43 -20.20
CA LEU A 566 -21.79 -40.45 -20.17
C LEU A 566 -20.96 -40.61 -18.90
N GLN A 567 -19.63 -40.54 -19.04
CA GLN A 567 -18.74 -40.56 -17.88
C GLN A 567 -17.98 -39.24 -17.80
N PHE A 568 -18.12 -38.59 -16.65
CA PHE A 568 -17.47 -37.33 -16.37
C PHE A 568 -16.42 -37.51 -15.27
N GLN A 569 -15.25 -36.91 -15.45
CA GLN A 569 -14.16 -36.91 -14.44
C GLN A 569 -13.46 -35.55 -14.36
N VAL A 570 -12.85 -35.31 -13.21
CA VAL A 570 -11.94 -34.15 -13.05
C VAL A 570 -10.61 -34.48 -13.70
N GLY A 571 -10.17 -33.65 -14.65
CA GLY A 571 -8.86 -33.72 -15.28
C GLY A 571 -7.94 -32.58 -14.85
N GLU A 572 -6.64 -32.79 -14.88
CA GLU A 572 -5.63 -31.74 -14.68
C GLU A 572 -4.87 -31.52 -15.99
N ILE A 573 -4.87 -30.29 -16.48
CA ILE A 573 -4.14 -29.95 -17.71
C ILE A 573 -2.67 -29.84 -17.38
N ILE A 574 -1.86 -30.77 -17.90
CA ILE A 574 -0.43 -30.83 -17.63
C ILE A 574 0.42 -30.21 -18.74
N ALA A 575 -0.13 -30.04 -19.93
CA ALA A 575 0.48 -29.35 -21.05
C ALA A 575 -0.62 -28.85 -22.00
N CYS A 576 -0.39 -27.75 -22.69
CA CYS A 576 -1.30 -27.21 -23.69
C CYS A 576 -0.50 -26.52 -24.81
N GLU A 577 -0.96 -26.67 -26.06
CA GLU A 577 -0.38 -25.99 -27.22
C GLU A 577 -1.44 -25.59 -28.24
N ALA A 578 -1.14 -24.58 -29.03
CA ALA A 578 -2.02 -24.16 -30.11
C ALA A 578 -1.91 -25.11 -31.31
N VAL A 579 -3.07 -25.51 -31.87
CA VAL A 579 -3.09 -26.36 -33.08
C VAL A 579 -2.66 -25.53 -34.30
N LYS A 580 -1.52 -25.86 -34.92
CA LYS A 580 -0.88 -25.10 -36.00
C LYS A 580 -1.77 -24.83 -37.22
N LYS A 581 -2.74 -25.70 -37.50
CA LYS A 581 -3.65 -25.59 -38.65
C LYS A 581 -5.02 -24.97 -38.30
N SER A 582 -5.17 -24.42 -37.08
CA SER A 582 -6.44 -23.83 -36.63
C SER A 582 -6.22 -22.52 -35.87
N LYS A 583 -7.07 -21.53 -36.15
CA LYS A 583 -7.13 -20.29 -35.38
C LYS A 583 -7.95 -20.40 -34.09
N LYS A 584 -8.72 -21.51 -33.93
CA LYS A 584 -9.71 -21.65 -32.85
C LYS A 584 -9.37 -22.76 -31.84
N LEU A 585 -8.39 -23.65 -32.15
CA LEU A 585 -8.18 -24.88 -31.38
C LEU A 585 -6.93 -24.83 -30.51
N LEU A 586 -7.09 -25.29 -29.26
CA LEU A 586 -6.00 -25.68 -28.37
C LEU A 586 -5.96 -27.21 -28.23
N CYS A 587 -4.78 -27.79 -28.10
CA CYS A 587 -4.55 -29.20 -27.83
C CYS A 587 -3.95 -29.33 -26.43
N SER A 588 -4.70 -29.92 -25.51
CA SER A 588 -4.35 -30.09 -24.11
C SER A 588 -4.02 -31.55 -23.81
N GLN A 589 -2.95 -31.79 -23.04
CA GLN A 589 -2.67 -33.07 -22.39
C GLN A 589 -3.29 -33.04 -21.01
N VAL A 590 -4.31 -33.86 -20.78
CA VAL A 590 -5.11 -33.85 -19.56
C VAL A 590 -4.88 -35.13 -18.78
N LYS A 591 -4.31 -34.99 -17.60
CA LYS A 591 -4.12 -36.09 -16.65
C LYS A 591 -5.44 -36.40 -15.96
N ILE A 592 -5.91 -37.66 -16.03
CA ILE A 592 -7.15 -38.13 -15.42
C ILE A 592 -6.82 -39.41 -14.64
N GLY A 593 -6.64 -39.29 -13.34
CA GLY A 593 -6.10 -40.38 -12.52
C GLY A 593 -4.68 -40.77 -12.94
N SER A 594 -4.49 -42.03 -13.35
CA SER A 594 -3.22 -42.55 -13.85
C SER A 594 -3.02 -42.39 -15.36
N GLN A 595 -4.08 -41.97 -16.09
CA GLN A 595 -4.04 -41.82 -17.55
C GLN A 595 -3.84 -40.38 -17.98
N VAL A 596 -3.27 -40.21 -19.17
CA VAL A 596 -3.21 -38.89 -19.84
C VAL A 596 -3.97 -39.02 -21.16
N LYS A 597 -4.91 -38.10 -21.39
CA LYS A 597 -5.70 -38.01 -22.63
C LYS A 597 -5.38 -36.74 -23.37
N GLN A 598 -5.25 -36.86 -24.68
CA GLN A 598 -5.12 -35.68 -25.55
C GLN A 598 -6.53 -35.18 -25.89
N ILE A 599 -6.80 -33.92 -25.58
CA ILE A 599 -8.11 -33.30 -25.82
C ILE A 599 -7.93 -32.01 -26.62
N VAL A 600 -8.69 -31.88 -27.70
CA VAL A 600 -8.68 -30.70 -28.57
C VAL A 600 -9.96 -29.91 -28.34
N SER A 601 -9.83 -28.62 -28.00
CA SER A 601 -10.96 -27.76 -27.63
C SER A 601 -10.96 -26.44 -28.40
N GLY A 602 -12.15 -25.95 -28.73
CA GLY A 602 -12.36 -24.72 -29.52
C GLY A 602 -12.25 -23.42 -28.74
N ILE A 603 -11.34 -23.32 -27.79
CA ILE A 603 -11.31 -22.26 -26.76
C ILE A 603 -10.13 -21.30 -26.91
N LYS A 604 -9.38 -21.35 -28.00
CA LYS A 604 -8.18 -20.53 -28.23
C LYS A 604 -8.47 -19.02 -28.27
N ALA A 605 -9.71 -18.61 -28.54
CA ALA A 605 -10.12 -17.21 -28.49
C ALA A 605 -10.26 -16.69 -27.06
N HIS A 606 -10.43 -17.59 -26.07
CA HIS A 606 -10.75 -17.26 -24.68
C HIS A 606 -9.64 -17.67 -23.69
N TYR A 607 -8.70 -18.54 -24.09
CA TYR A 607 -7.61 -19.05 -23.25
C TYR A 607 -6.31 -19.14 -24.02
N SER A 608 -5.21 -18.70 -23.41
CA SER A 608 -3.86 -18.99 -23.91
C SER A 608 -3.38 -20.39 -23.48
N PRO A 609 -2.44 -21.01 -24.21
CA PRO A 609 -1.86 -22.31 -23.80
C PRO A 609 -1.27 -22.28 -22.39
N GLU A 610 -0.63 -21.18 -22.00
CA GLU A 610 0.03 -20.97 -20.71
C GLU A 610 -0.99 -20.93 -19.57
N GLU A 611 -2.12 -20.28 -19.77
CA GLU A 611 -3.21 -20.19 -18.79
C GLU A 611 -3.93 -21.51 -18.55
N MET A 612 -3.86 -22.42 -19.50
CA MET A 612 -4.51 -23.72 -19.40
C MET A 612 -3.76 -24.68 -18.46
N VAL A 613 -2.44 -24.59 -18.40
CA VAL A 613 -1.61 -25.52 -17.64
C VAL A 613 -1.86 -25.37 -16.13
N GLY A 614 -2.08 -26.49 -15.44
CA GLY A 614 -2.37 -26.54 -14.01
C GLY A 614 -3.86 -26.44 -13.64
N LYS A 615 -4.73 -26.06 -14.59
CA LYS A 615 -6.18 -26.00 -14.30
C LYS A 615 -6.77 -27.39 -14.09
N LYS A 616 -7.69 -27.48 -13.11
CA LYS A 616 -8.59 -28.63 -12.91
C LYS A 616 -9.87 -28.37 -13.69
N VAL A 617 -10.24 -29.27 -14.57
CA VAL A 617 -11.36 -29.11 -15.51
C VAL A 617 -12.29 -30.30 -15.51
N MET A 618 -13.54 -30.08 -15.87
CA MET A 618 -14.53 -31.17 -16.06
C MET A 618 -14.38 -31.74 -17.46
N VAL A 619 -14.27 -33.06 -17.55
CA VAL A 619 -14.00 -33.80 -18.79
C VAL A 619 -15.00 -34.92 -19.01
N VAL A 620 -15.59 -34.99 -20.22
CA VAL A 620 -16.26 -36.21 -20.71
C VAL A 620 -15.20 -37.15 -21.22
N VAL A 621 -15.02 -38.30 -20.53
CA VAL A 621 -13.88 -39.20 -20.70
C VAL A 621 -14.14 -40.41 -21.60
N ASN A 622 -15.39 -40.74 -21.87
CA ASN A 622 -15.79 -41.92 -22.61
C ASN A 622 -16.33 -41.65 -24.02
N LEU A 623 -16.05 -40.47 -24.58
CA LEU A 623 -16.37 -40.19 -25.98
C LEU A 623 -15.43 -40.99 -26.92
N LYS A 624 -15.99 -41.44 -28.06
CA LYS A 624 -15.16 -42.03 -29.13
C LYS A 624 -14.15 -40.99 -29.63
N PRO A 625 -12.86 -41.37 -29.74
CA PRO A 625 -11.84 -40.45 -30.26
C PRO A 625 -12.21 -39.90 -31.65
N ALA A 626 -12.02 -38.60 -31.84
CA ALA A 626 -12.33 -37.90 -33.08
C ALA A 626 -11.12 -37.00 -33.50
N LYS A 627 -10.95 -36.80 -34.82
CA LYS A 627 -9.91 -35.90 -35.34
C LYS A 627 -10.49 -34.52 -35.59
N LEU A 628 -9.92 -33.50 -34.93
CA LEU A 628 -10.24 -32.10 -35.10
C LEU A 628 -9.02 -31.37 -35.73
N ALA A 629 -9.17 -30.79 -36.90
CA ALA A 629 -8.10 -30.20 -37.70
C ALA A 629 -6.86 -31.11 -37.87
N GLY A 630 -7.11 -32.46 -37.93
CA GLY A 630 -6.07 -33.47 -38.09
C GLY A 630 -5.42 -33.96 -36.79
N VAL A 631 -5.77 -33.39 -35.63
CA VAL A 631 -5.29 -33.76 -34.29
C VAL A 631 -6.34 -34.62 -33.59
N LEU A 632 -5.93 -35.74 -32.99
CA LEU A 632 -6.82 -36.65 -32.29
C LEU A 632 -7.26 -36.04 -30.96
N SER A 633 -8.60 -36.08 -30.69
CA SER A 633 -9.18 -35.75 -29.38
C SER A 633 -9.81 -36.99 -28.76
N GLU A 634 -9.46 -37.33 -27.52
CA GLU A 634 -9.87 -38.53 -26.80
C GLU A 634 -10.89 -38.23 -25.69
N GLY A 635 -11.51 -37.06 -25.72
CA GLY A 635 -12.51 -36.57 -24.77
C GLY A 635 -12.94 -35.15 -25.10
N MET A 636 -13.72 -34.55 -24.20
CA MET A 636 -14.20 -33.17 -24.36
C MET A 636 -14.14 -32.42 -23.03
N LEU A 637 -13.55 -31.20 -23.06
CA LEU A 637 -13.67 -30.26 -21.95
C LEU A 637 -15.06 -29.63 -21.95
N LEU A 638 -15.64 -29.44 -20.76
CA LEU A 638 -16.93 -28.75 -20.62
C LEU A 638 -16.68 -27.24 -20.44
N CYS A 639 -17.44 -26.45 -21.16
CA CYS A 639 -17.46 -25.00 -21.05
C CYS A 639 -18.91 -24.52 -20.98
N ALA A 640 -19.15 -23.46 -20.22
CA ALA A 640 -20.35 -22.64 -20.33
C ALA A 640 -20.12 -21.55 -21.39
N GLU A 641 -21.16 -21.19 -22.13
CA GLU A 641 -21.16 -20.13 -23.12
C GLU A 641 -22.21 -19.09 -22.75
N ASP A 642 -21.86 -17.80 -22.75
CA ASP A 642 -22.79 -16.71 -22.49
C ASP A 642 -23.49 -16.23 -23.77
N ALA A 643 -24.39 -15.24 -23.65
CA ALA A 643 -25.13 -14.68 -24.78
C ALA A 643 -24.25 -14.01 -25.85
N ASP A 644 -23.05 -13.57 -25.49
CA ASP A 644 -22.07 -12.91 -26.37
C ASP A 644 -21.08 -13.90 -27.00
N GLY A 645 -21.20 -15.20 -26.66
CA GLY A 645 -20.35 -16.27 -27.16
C GLY A 645 -19.02 -16.42 -26.40
N ASN A 646 -18.89 -15.83 -25.22
CA ASN A 646 -17.73 -16.04 -24.36
C ASN A 646 -17.80 -17.41 -23.71
N LEU A 647 -16.67 -18.13 -23.72
CA LEU A 647 -16.56 -19.47 -23.15
C LEU A 647 -15.83 -19.46 -21.80
N SER A 648 -16.42 -20.08 -20.81
CA SER A 648 -15.79 -20.35 -19.50
C SER A 648 -15.66 -21.83 -19.24
N LEU A 649 -14.45 -22.29 -18.84
CA LEU A 649 -14.20 -23.68 -18.45
C LEU A 649 -14.99 -24.04 -17.19
N MET A 650 -15.66 -25.18 -17.21
CA MET A 650 -16.29 -25.74 -16.02
C MET A 650 -15.20 -26.34 -15.13
N VAL A 651 -15.07 -25.82 -13.92
CA VAL A 651 -14.06 -26.19 -12.93
C VAL A 651 -14.71 -26.62 -11.62
N PRO A 652 -14.11 -27.53 -10.84
CA PRO A 652 -14.65 -27.85 -9.52
C PRO A 652 -14.43 -26.66 -8.56
N GLU A 653 -15.47 -26.24 -7.85
CA GLU A 653 -15.42 -25.17 -6.85
C GLU A 653 -14.42 -25.48 -5.72
N LYS A 654 -14.36 -26.75 -5.30
CA LYS A 654 -13.47 -27.20 -4.23
C LYS A 654 -12.28 -27.97 -4.81
N LYS A 655 -11.18 -28.00 -4.06
CA LYS A 655 -9.99 -28.76 -4.45
C LYS A 655 -10.30 -30.24 -4.57
N MET A 656 -10.29 -30.76 -5.81
CA MET A 656 -10.56 -32.17 -6.14
C MET A 656 -9.31 -32.82 -6.76
N PRO A 657 -9.04 -34.11 -6.48
CA PRO A 657 -7.99 -34.85 -7.13
C PRO A 657 -8.33 -35.12 -8.61
N SER A 658 -7.28 -35.20 -9.46
CA SER A 658 -7.46 -35.67 -10.84
C SER A 658 -7.95 -37.11 -10.87
N GLY A 659 -8.97 -37.41 -11.68
CA GLY A 659 -9.64 -38.72 -11.77
C GLY A 659 -10.89 -38.82 -10.89
N ALA A 660 -11.22 -37.81 -10.06
CA ALA A 660 -12.46 -37.81 -9.31
C ALA A 660 -13.65 -37.89 -10.27
N GLU A 661 -14.61 -38.77 -9.96
CA GLU A 661 -15.85 -38.93 -10.73
C GLU A 661 -16.79 -37.75 -10.47
N ILE A 662 -17.47 -37.31 -11.51
CA ILE A 662 -18.51 -36.29 -11.45
C ILE A 662 -19.82 -36.99 -11.70
N CYS A 663 -20.72 -37.04 -10.69
CA CYS A 663 -22.01 -37.73 -10.67
C CYS A 663 -23.14 -36.76 -10.36
#